data_b356b1660d4b30323702d3dbea16f58f
#
_entry.id   b356b1660d4b30323702d3dbea16f58f
#
_cell.length_a   1.000
_cell.length_b   1.000
_cell.length_c   1.000
_cell.angle_alpha   90.00
_cell.angle_beta   90.00
_cell.angle_gamma   90.00
#
_symmetry.space_group_name_H-M   'P 1'
#
loop_
_entity.id
_entity.type
_entity.pdbx_description
1 polymer ?
#
loop_
_entity_poly.entity_id
_entity_poly.type
_entity_poly.pdbx_seq_one_letter_code
_entity_poly.pdbx_strand_id
1 'polypeptide(L)'
;MNIPVFAEDTWTKKTDRVKNVLDVTRHSAMKARVVRIYYRHEVPASDTWDLGLLFSTEEEYRAALEQVRTRYKGYRDLKGRITESAQSLVDYLKLDESIDLGLEKLTHYASLKKAEANGDPANTGRWLALQNLGTKIAEARAFAVPEIQTLTDARFNELIRSPMVAAWRIYLDRIRRYRAHTLRAGEERLLALAGASLSGYKEIFSQLMNVDMKFGTLTTNHGEKIALTLGLADSFLANPDRATRRRAFQKLYRGVQNHQSTLAATLAASVRADVLYARSRRFGSALEAALFSDAVPSAVYDSLIRNVRSMLPIVHRYYALRRHTLGELYYYDTLIPIAPQICVHTQFNEAIELVCSALAPLGNEYVETLRRGFTARWVDRYETPGKRTGSFSSGSYRNPPFMLMNYRVDSISSVFSVAHEAGHSMHTWFSQNAQAFRYYKPPVLLTEVAAMVNEELLTDYWLAKTAEPKIQAFLIDRSLERMRSVLIRQTMFAEFEKIIHSAEESGDGLTLQFFRETYARLLKDYLGPDITIDPELELECLRIPHFYSAFYVYRYAIGFTAAIALSRTIQTGGSKSQRKYLELLRAGRTKFPVEALVEVGVDLCSSRPVEYTMDIFAQRLEQLEALMRQLLPDVSGRRSRALRTPNRER
;
A
#
# COMPACT_ATOMS: atom_id res chain seq x y z
N MET A 1 10.10 4.57 -49.28
CA MET A 1 11.12 5.05 -48.34
C MET A 1 11.46 3.90 -47.41
N ASN A 2 12.71 3.45 -47.45
CA ASN A 2 13.21 2.22 -46.84
C ASN A 2 13.18 2.30 -45.29
N ILE A 3 12.56 1.29 -44.69
CA ILE A 3 12.66 1.01 -43.25
C ILE A 3 13.92 0.14 -43.06
N PRO A 4 14.89 0.52 -42.21
CA PRO A 4 16.04 -0.33 -41.96
C PRO A 4 15.64 -1.53 -41.11
N VAL A 5 15.95 -2.71 -41.61
CA VAL A 5 15.93 -4.00 -40.89
C VAL A 5 17.00 -3.93 -39.80
N PHE A 6 16.59 -3.90 -38.53
CA PHE A 6 17.51 -4.02 -37.41
C PHE A 6 17.90 -5.47 -37.16
N ALA A 7 19.20 -5.70 -37.16
CA ALA A 7 19.86 -6.99 -37.13
C ALA A 7 19.57 -7.80 -35.84
N GLU A 8 19.49 -9.12 -36.00
CA GLU A 8 19.28 -10.16 -34.96
C GLU A 8 20.36 -10.18 -33.84
N ASP A 9 21.48 -9.50 -34.02
CA ASP A 9 22.63 -9.52 -33.08
C ASP A 9 22.42 -8.77 -31.78
N THR A 10 21.37 -7.95 -31.65
CA THR A 10 21.07 -7.20 -30.42
C THR A 10 20.28 -8.02 -29.41
N TRP A 11 19.62 -9.09 -29.80
CA TRP A 11 18.82 -9.94 -28.93
C TRP A 11 19.65 -10.91 -28.08
N THR A 12 20.70 -11.48 -28.65
CA THR A 12 21.60 -12.40 -27.92
C THR A 12 22.36 -11.73 -26.81
N LYS A 13 22.81 -10.48 -27.01
CA LYS A 13 23.48 -9.69 -25.94
C LYS A 13 22.55 -9.26 -24.79
N LYS A 14 21.24 -9.08 -25.08
CA LYS A 14 20.25 -8.76 -24.03
C LYS A 14 19.92 -9.96 -23.15
N THR A 15 19.80 -11.16 -23.72
CA THR A 15 19.55 -12.40 -22.96
C THR A 15 20.71 -12.76 -22.04
N ASP A 16 21.95 -12.48 -22.42
CA ASP A 16 23.12 -12.72 -21.56
C ASP A 16 23.23 -11.73 -20.40
N ARG A 17 22.77 -10.49 -20.56
CA ARG A 17 22.68 -9.54 -19.43
C ARG A 17 21.65 -9.97 -18.38
N VAL A 18 20.49 -10.47 -18.78
CA VAL A 18 19.48 -10.99 -17.84
C VAL A 18 19.99 -12.26 -17.14
N LYS A 19 20.71 -13.14 -17.84
CA LYS A 19 21.37 -14.31 -17.22
C LYS A 19 22.37 -13.90 -16.13
N ASN A 20 23.11 -12.82 -16.32
CA ASN A 20 24.05 -12.33 -15.31
C ASN A 20 23.37 -11.76 -14.04
N VAL A 21 22.17 -11.18 -14.16
CA VAL A 21 21.35 -10.73 -13.00
C VAL A 21 20.78 -11.92 -12.23
N LEU A 22 20.49 -13.00 -12.93
CA LEU A 22 19.95 -14.24 -12.35
C LEU A 22 21.01 -15.16 -11.75
N ASP A 23 22.31 -14.93 -12.05
CA ASP A 23 23.44 -15.72 -11.55
C ASP A 23 24.04 -15.07 -10.31
N VAL A 24 23.41 -15.33 -9.16
CA VAL A 24 23.79 -14.80 -7.83
C VAL A 24 25.13 -15.43 -7.32
N THR A 25 25.61 -16.52 -7.95
CA THR A 25 26.79 -17.28 -7.46
C THR A 25 28.12 -16.56 -7.65
N ARG A 26 28.20 -15.59 -8.56
CA ARG A 26 29.47 -14.91 -8.89
C ARG A 26 29.98 -13.92 -7.85
N HIS A 27 29.25 -13.64 -6.76
CA HIS A 27 29.55 -12.52 -5.85
C HIS A 27 29.80 -12.92 -4.38
N SER A 28 30.26 -14.14 -4.10
CA SER A 28 30.44 -14.64 -2.70
C SER A 28 31.60 -14.02 -1.91
N ALA A 29 32.27 -12.98 -2.41
CA ALA A 29 33.43 -12.39 -1.76
C ALA A 29 33.45 -10.85 -1.77
N MET A 30 32.32 -10.18 -1.44
CA MET A 30 32.36 -8.74 -1.21
C MET A 30 32.31 -8.41 0.29
N LYS A 31 33.45 -7.90 0.82
CA LYS A 31 33.49 -7.16 2.11
C LYS A 31 32.41 -6.08 2.08
N ALA A 32 31.69 -5.91 3.20
CA ALA A 32 30.71 -4.83 3.36
C ALA A 32 31.32 -3.50 2.90
N ARG A 33 30.95 -3.05 1.71
CA ARG A 33 31.29 -1.71 1.25
C ARG A 33 30.38 -0.75 1.99
N VAL A 34 30.97 0.24 2.65
CA VAL A 34 30.23 1.38 3.17
C VAL A 34 29.47 1.99 1.99
N VAL A 35 28.14 1.95 2.04
CA VAL A 35 27.29 2.58 1.02
C VAL A 35 27.49 4.08 1.15
N ARG A 36 28.15 4.70 0.18
CA ARG A 36 28.30 6.16 0.15
C ARG A 36 26.94 6.77 -0.18
N ILE A 37 26.43 7.57 0.73
CA ILE A 37 25.26 8.41 0.48
C ILE A 37 25.75 9.72 -0.16
N TYR A 38 25.27 10.00 -1.37
CA TYR A 38 25.63 11.21 -2.11
C TYR A 38 24.72 12.37 -1.71
N TYR A 39 25.26 13.60 -1.65
CA TYR A 39 24.42 14.78 -1.58
C TYR A 39 23.67 14.99 -2.90
N ARG A 40 22.51 15.63 -2.85
CA ARG A 40 21.64 15.84 -4.03
C ARG A 40 22.39 16.42 -5.25
N HIS A 41 23.29 17.37 -5.03
CA HIS A 41 24.07 18.01 -6.09
C HIS A 41 25.18 17.10 -6.68
N GLU A 42 25.55 16.03 -6.01
CA GLU A 42 26.51 15.03 -6.51
C GLU A 42 25.83 13.95 -7.36
N VAL A 43 24.49 13.80 -7.29
CA VAL A 43 23.74 12.80 -8.03
C VAL A 43 23.61 13.21 -9.49
N PRO A 44 23.98 12.34 -10.46
CA PRO A 44 23.81 12.62 -11.88
C PRO A 44 22.35 12.95 -12.22
N ALA A 45 22.13 13.91 -13.11
CA ALA A 45 20.78 14.29 -13.55
C ALA A 45 19.99 13.10 -14.14
N SER A 46 20.67 12.11 -14.75
CA SER A 46 20.07 10.86 -15.26
C SER A 46 19.46 9.98 -14.17
N ASP A 47 19.89 10.16 -12.91
CA ASP A 47 19.44 9.37 -11.76
C ASP A 47 18.40 10.12 -10.91
N THR A 48 17.99 11.29 -11.34
CA THR A 48 16.97 12.11 -10.69
C THR A 48 15.78 12.33 -11.62
N TRP A 49 14.60 12.49 -11.05
CA TRP A 49 13.42 12.90 -11.81
C TRP A 49 13.56 14.32 -12.39
N ASP A 50 12.79 14.59 -13.44
CA ASP A 50 12.76 15.89 -14.09
C ASP A 50 11.47 16.66 -13.79
N LEU A 51 11.47 17.42 -12.71
CA LEU A 51 10.32 18.22 -12.32
C LEU A 51 10.09 19.46 -13.23
N GLY A 52 11.02 19.77 -14.13
CA GLY A 52 10.82 20.74 -15.19
C GLY A 52 9.68 20.38 -16.14
N LEU A 53 9.32 19.08 -16.20
CA LEU A 53 8.13 18.62 -16.93
C LEU A 53 6.80 19.10 -16.30
N LEU A 54 6.79 19.49 -15.02
CA LEU A 54 5.66 20.14 -14.37
C LEU A 54 5.73 21.65 -14.52
N PHE A 55 6.80 22.25 -14.07
CA PHE A 55 7.07 23.68 -14.21
C PHE A 55 8.53 23.86 -14.59
N SER A 56 8.78 24.46 -15.75
CA SER A 56 10.13 24.67 -16.26
C SER A 56 10.86 25.79 -15.51
N THR A 57 10.11 26.76 -14.98
CA THR A 57 10.65 27.86 -14.20
C THR A 57 9.81 28.19 -12.95
N GLU A 58 10.39 28.90 -12.01
CA GLU A 58 9.69 29.38 -10.81
C GLU A 58 8.61 30.44 -11.18
N GLU A 59 8.81 31.19 -12.25
CA GLU A 59 7.85 32.17 -12.77
C GLU A 59 6.58 31.50 -13.27
N GLU A 60 6.70 30.39 -14.00
CA GLU A 60 5.54 29.56 -14.41
C GLU A 60 4.76 29.03 -13.21
N TYR A 61 5.47 28.54 -12.17
CA TYR A 61 4.84 28.09 -10.94
C TYR A 61 4.06 29.22 -10.25
N ARG A 62 4.68 30.41 -10.11
CA ARG A 62 4.04 31.56 -9.48
C ARG A 62 2.84 32.06 -10.28
N ALA A 63 2.94 32.10 -11.60
CA ALA A 63 1.84 32.50 -12.47
C ALA A 63 0.64 31.55 -12.33
N ALA A 64 0.89 30.22 -12.32
CA ALA A 64 -0.14 29.21 -12.10
C ALA A 64 -0.78 29.34 -10.70
N LEU A 65 0.01 29.60 -9.68
CA LEU A 65 -0.47 29.82 -8.31
C LEU A 65 -1.41 31.03 -8.24
N GLU A 66 -1.06 32.14 -8.88
CA GLU A 66 -1.88 33.35 -8.90
C GLU A 66 -3.16 33.18 -9.71
N GLN A 67 -3.12 32.39 -10.80
CA GLN A 67 -4.32 32.04 -11.54
C GLN A 67 -5.33 31.26 -10.65
N VAL A 68 -4.87 30.29 -9.87
CA VAL A 68 -5.75 29.56 -8.94
C VAL A 68 -6.29 30.48 -7.85
N ARG A 69 -5.42 31.38 -7.27
CA ARG A 69 -5.82 32.36 -6.27
C ARG A 69 -6.87 33.36 -6.75
N THR A 70 -6.89 33.63 -8.03
CA THR A 70 -7.88 34.54 -8.63
C THR A 70 -9.15 33.80 -8.98
N ARG A 71 -9.03 32.64 -9.63
CA ARG A 71 -10.19 31.88 -10.14
C ARG A 71 -11.14 31.40 -9.05
N TYR A 72 -10.64 30.91 -7.89
CA TYR A 72 -11.54 30.36 -6.87
C TYR A 72 -12.48 31.40 -6.27
N LYS A 73 -12.17 32.72 -6.39
CA LYS A 73 -13.06 33.78 -5.94
C LYS A 73 -14.38 33.81 -6.73
N GLY A 74 -14.40 33.25 -7.95
CA GLY A 74 -15.59 33.09 -8.78
C GLY A 74 -16.68 32.20 -8.20
N TYR A 75 -16.35 31.35 -7.20
CA TYR A 75 -17.38 30.58 -6.49
C TYR A 75 -18.44 31.46 -5.82
N ARG A 76 -18.04 32.67 -5.40
CA ARG A 76 -18.93 33.63 -4.74
C ARG A 76 -20.17 33.95 -5.60
N ASP A 77 -19.97 34.11 -6.91
CA ASP A 77 -21.02 34.53 -7.83
C ASP A 77 -21.97 33.41 -8.23
N LEU A 78 -21.57 32.16 -7.93
CA LEU A 78 -22.32 30.93 -8.23
C LEU A 78 -23.11 30.40 -7.04
N LYS A 79 -22.82 30.86 -5.83
CA LYS A 79 -23.48 30.40 -4.59
C LYS A 79 -24.99 30.69 -4.64
N GLY A 80 -25.80 29.65 -4.38
CA GLY A 80 -27.27 29.71 -4.40
C GLY A 80 -27.88 29.61 -5.79
N ARG A 81 -27.06 29.45 -6.85
CA ARG A 81 -27.49 29.52 -8.24
C ARG A 81 -27.14 28.30 -9.09
N ILE A 82 -26.30 27.39 -8.59
CA ILE A 82 -25.76 26.29 -9.41
C ILE A 82 -26.83 25.29 -9.87
N THR A 83 -27.98 25.28 -9.23
CA THR A 83 -29.07 24.37 -9.54
C THR A 83 -30.28 25.03 -10.26
N GLU A 84 -30.17 26.34 -10.60
CA GLU A 84 -31.21 27.07 -11.32
C GLU A 84 -31.45 26.50 -12.74
N SER A 85 -30.37 26.12 -13.42
CA SER A 85 -30.40 25.56 -14.77
C SER A 85 -29.27 24.59 -15.04
N ALA A 86 -29.39 23.81 -16.13
CA ALA A 86 -28.28 22.96 -16.58
C ALA A 86 -27.05 23.80 -16.97
N GLN A 87 -27.22 25.01 -17.51
CA GLN A 87 -26.11 25.92 -17.82
C GLN A 87 -25.38 26.40 -16.56
N SER A 88 -26.15 26.85 -15.54
CA SER A 88 -25.56 27.29 -14.25
C SER A 88 -24.77 26.17 -13.58
N LEU A 89 -25.27 24.93 -13.64
CA LEU A 89 -24.56 23.75 -13.12
C LEU A 89 -23.26 23.49 -13.90
N VAL A 90 -23.30 23.57 -15.22
CA VAL A 90 -22.11 23.39 -16.09
C VAL A 90 -21.07 24.49 -15.84
N ASP A 91 -21.51 25.74 -15.66
CA ASP A 91 -20.59 26.86 -15.36
C ASP A 91 -19.86 26.63 -14.04
N TYR A 92 -20.56 26.17 -13.00
CA TYR A 92 -19.95 25.74 -11.74
C TYR A 92 -18.96 24.58 -11.96
N LEU A 93 -19.38 23.51 -12.64
CA LEU A 93 -18.54 22.32 -12.83
C LEU A 93 -17.28 22.62 -13.62
N LYS A 94 -17.35 23.49 -14.63
CA LYS A 94 -16.18 23.93 -15.41
C LYS A 94 -15.24 24.80 -14.58
N LEU A 95 -15.77 25.74 -13.79
CA LEU A 95 -14.96 26.55 -12.89
C LEU A 95 -14.23 25.66 -11.87
N ASP A 96 -14.98 24.79 -11.19
CA ASP A 96 -14.47 23.87 -10.18
C ASP A 96 -13.36 22.94 -10.75
N GLU A 97 -13.60 22.38 -11.94
CA GLU A 97 -12.62 21.53 -12.63
C GLU A 97 -11.34 22.32 -13.00
N SER A 98 -11.48 23.56 -13.45
CA SER A 98 -10.33 24.41 -13.81
C SER A 98 -9.47 24.79 -12.60
N ILE A 99 -10.10 24.98 -11.44
CA ILE A 99 -9.42 25.28 -10.17
C ILE A 99 -8.72 24.02 -9.66
N ASP A 100 -9.42 22.89 -9.62
CA ASP A 100 -8.86 21.61 -9.17
C ASP A 100 -7.66 21.19 -10.02
N LEU A 101 -7.73 21.37 -11.34
CA LEU A 101 -6.66 21.02 -12.28
C LEU A 101 -5.39 21.86 -12.01
N GLY A 102 -5.54 23.16 -11.80
CA GLY A 102 -4.42 24.04 -11.44
C GLY A 102 -3.85 23.72 -10.06
N LEU A 103 -4.73 23.55 -9.07
CA LEU A 103 -4.32 23.21 -7.70
C LEU A 103 -3.61 21.86 -7.63
N GLU A 104 -4.08 20.87 -8.38
CA GLU A 104 -3.47 19.55 -8.43
C GLU A 104 -2.04 19.61 -8.95
N LYS A 105 -1.79 20.27 -10.08
CA LYS A 105 -0.45 20.40 -10.67
C LYS A 105 0.51 21.11 -9.71
N LEU A 106 0.06 22.20 -9.08
CA LEU A 106 0.83 22.95 -8.09
C LEU A 106 1.18 22.09 -6.86
N THR A 107 0.18 21.37 -6.33
CA THR A 107 0.34 20.52 -5.15
C THR A 107 1.26 19.34 -5.46
N HIS A 108 1.15 18.75 -6.64
CA HIS A 108 2.03 17.67 -7.10
C HIS A 108 3.48 18.16 -7.14
N TYR A 109 3.77 19.26 -7.81
CA TYR A 109 5.12 19.83 -7.86
C TYR A 109 5.68 20.13 -6.46
N ALA A 110 4.91 20.80 -5.60
CA ALA A 110 5.35 21.15 -4.26
C ALA A 110 5.60 19.90 -3.38
N SER A 111 4.78 18.87 -3.51
CA SER A 111 4.95 17.62 -2.78
C SER A 111 6.21 16.85 -3.21
N LEU A 112 6.51 16.82 -4.51
CA LEU A 112 7.72 16.21 -5.05
C LEU A 112 8.97 16.98 -4.63
N LYS A 113 8.95 18.31 -4.70
CA LYS A 113 10.03 19.18 -4.20
C LYS A 113 10.30 18.97 -2.71
N LYS A 114 9.24 18.85 -1.92
CA LYS A 114 9.37 18.55 -0.50
C LYS A 114 9.93 17.13 -0.27
N ALA A 115 9.51 16.14 -1.06
CA ALA A 115 9.97 14.77 -0.91
C ALA A 115 11.45 14.59 -1.28
N GLU A 116 11.97 15.35 -2.24
CA GLU A 116 13.41 15.32 -2.59
C GLU A 116 14.31 16.00 -1.53
N ALA A 117 13.76 16.94 -0.75
CA ALA A 117 14.51 17.68 0.27
C ALA A 117 13.57 18.18 1.40
N ASN A 118 13.21 17.28 2.34
CA ASN A 118 12.29 17.60 3.43
C ASN A 118 12.80 18.71 4.37
N GLY A 119 14.13 18.84 4.50
CA GLY A 119 14.76 19.87 5.36
C GLY A 119 14.84 21.25 4.73
N ASP A 120 14.47 21.42 3.46
CA ASP A 120 14.52 22.71 2.76
C ASP A 120 13.34 23.61 3.20
N PRO A 121 13.61 24.77 3.83
CA PRO A 121 12.56 25.69 4.27
C PRO A 121 11.69 26.23 3.13
N ALA A 122 12.25 26.44 1.92
CA ALA A 122 11.52 26.93 0.77
C ALA A 122 10.50 25.90 0.27
N ASN A 123 10.87 24.62 0.23
CA ASN A 123 9.97 23.52 -0.13
C ASN A 123 8.85 23.35 0.90
N THR A 124 9.19 23.46 2.18
CA THR A 124 8.21 23.40 3.27
C THR A 124 7.25 24.60 3.22
N GLY A 125 7.75 25.80 3.00
CA GLY A 125 6.95 27.01 2.85
C GLY A 125 5.98 26.94 1.65
N ARG A 126 6.47 26.45 0.50
CA ARG A 126 5.66 26.23 -0.70
C ARG A 126 4.51 25.23 -0.44
N TRP A 127 4.80 24.12 0.25
CA TRP A 127 3.81 23.12 0.62
C TRP A 127 2.74 23.70 1.56
N LEU A 128 3.12 24.38 2.63
CA LEU A 128 2.19 24.98 3.60
C LEU A 128 1.31 26.05 2.95
N ALA A 129 1.85 26.86 2.06
CA ALA A 129 1.09 27.87 1.31
C ALA A 129 -0.03 27.24 0.46
N LEU A 130 0.25 26.09 -0.17
CA LEU A 130 -0.75 25.34 -0.93
C LEU A 130 -1.80 24.67 -0.05
N GLN A 131 -1.42 24.12 1.12
CA GLN A 131 -2.38 23.59 2.08
C GLN A 131 -3.39 24.67 2.51
N ASN A 132 -2.89 25.87 2.84
CA ASN A 132 -3.73 27.01 3.21
C ASN A 132 -4.63 27.47 2.04
N LEU A 133 -4.12 27.46 0.81
CA LEU A 133 -4.92 27.77 -0.37
C LEU A 133 -6.01 26.70 -0.60
N GLY A 134 -5.67 25.42 -0.45
CA GLY A 134 -6.63 24.32 -0.54
C GLY A 134 -7.77 24.44 0.47
N THR A 135 -7.47 24.83 1.71
CA THR A 135 -8.49 25.10 2.74
C THR A 135 -9.43 26.22 2.31
N LYS A 136 -8.90 27.35 1.82
CA LYS A 136 -9.72 28.50 1.34
C LYS A 136 -10.62 28.11 0.16
N ILE A 137 -10.10 27.30 -0.76
CA ILE A 137 -10.88 26.78 -1.90
C ILE A 137 -12.00 25.85 -1.40
N ALA A 138 -11.70 24.94 -0.47
CA ALA A 138 -12.68 24.04 0.12
C ALA A 138 -13.80 24.81 0.83
N GLU A 139 -13.48 25.83 1.60
CA GLU A 139 -14.44 26.74 2.24
C GLU A 139 -15.31 27.46 1.20
N ALA A 140 -14.70 28.02 0.15
CA ALA A 140 -15.40 28.78 -0.88
C ALA A 140 -16.41 27.93 -1.66
N ARG A 141 -16.13 26.64 -1.92
CA ARG A 141 -17.01 25.70 -2.64
C ARG A 141 -17.93 24.86 -1.76
N ALA A 142 -17.87 25.02 -0.42
CA ALA A 142 -18.61 24.15 0.52
C ALA A 142 -20.14 24.17 0.32
N PHE A 143 -20.68 25.19 -0.31
CA PHE A 143 -22.11 25.32 -0.62
C PHE A 143 -22.61 24.34 -1.70
N ALA A 144 -21.74 23.89 -2.60
CA ALA A 144 -22.15 23.22 -3.83
C ALA A 144 -22.77 21.82 -3.60
N VAL A 145 -22.15 21.00 -2.75
CA VAL A 145 -22.65 19.67 -2.45
C VAL A 145 -24.04 19.73 -1.77
N PRO A 146 -24.28 20.55 -0.74
CA PRO A 146 -25.61 20.76 -0.17
C PRO A 146 -26.64 21.24 -1.20
N GLU A 147 -26.32 22.19 -2.07
CA GLU A 147 -27.25 22.66 -3.10
C GLU A 147 -27.69 21.54 -4.06
N ILE A 148 -26.73 20.69 -4.50
CA ILE A 148 -27.04 19.55 -5.35
C ILE A 148 -27.88 18.50 -4.62
N GLN A 149 -27.59 18.25 -3.35
CA GLN A 149 -28.29 17.22 -2.56
C GLN A 149 -29.70 17.61 -2.12
N THR A 150 -29.99 18.90 -2.00
CA THR A 150 -31.31 19.41 -1.62
C THR A 150 -32.33 19.35 -2.79
N LEU A 151 -31.89 19.14 -4.03
CA LEU A 151 -32.78 18.99 -5.17
C LEU A 151 -33.76 17.82 -4.96
N THR A 152 -35.00 17.98 -5.44
CA THR A 152 -35.92 16.85 -5.59
C THR A 152 -35.37 15.86 -6.62
N ASP A 153 -35.80 14.60 -6.57
CA ASP A 153 -35.35 13.59 -7.55
C ASP A 153 -35.79 13.97 -8.97
N ALA A 154 -37.00 14.56 -9.14
CA ALA A 154 -37.47 15.05 -10.43
C ALA A 154 -36.54 16.11 -11.01
N ARG A 155 -36.20 17.13 -10.21
CA ARG A 155 -35.32 18.21 -10.65
C ARG A 155 -33.90 17.76 -10.91
N PHE A 156 -33.33 16.90 -10.04
CA PHE A 156 -32.03 16.31 -10.27
C PHE A 156 -31.97 15.51 -11.58
N ASN A 157 -32.96 14.64 -11.79
CA ASN A 157 -33.07 13.83 -13.02
C ASN A 157 -33.24 14.70 -14.28
N GLU A 158 -33.97 15.81 -14.20
CA GLU A 158 -34.08 16.77 -15.28
C GLU A 158 -32.73 17.37 -15.65
N LEU A 159 -31.95 17.83 -14.66
CA LEU A 159 -30.64 18.45 -14.87
C LEU A 159 -29.63 17.45 -15.46
N ILE A 160 -29.52 16.23 -14.91
CA ILE A 160 -28.52 15.26 -15.38
C ILE A 160 -28.85 14.65 -16.74
N ARG A 161 -30.13 14.68 -17.18
CA ARG A 161 -30.52 14.25 -18.53
C ARG A 161 -30.07 15.24 -19.61
N SER A 162 -29.81 16.48 -19.25
CA SER A 162 -29.31 17.46 -20.22
C SER A 162 -28.01 16.98 -20.86
N PRO A 163 -27.89 17.01 -22.20
CA PRO A 163 -26.63 16.70 -22.89
C PRO A 163 -25.43 17.51 -22.42
N MET A 164 -25.67 18.75 -21.97
CA MET A 164 -24.64 19.66 -21.47
C MET A 164 -23.93 19.11 -20.21
N VAL A 165 -24.63 18.35 -19.38
CA VAL A 165 -24.14 17.79 -18.10
C VAL A 165 -23.55 16.38 -18.27
N ALA A 166 -23.64 15.81 -19.48
CA ALA A 166 -23.29 14.42 -19.75
C ALA A 166 -21.87 14.02 -19.25
N ALA A 167 -20.90 14.92 -19.38
CA ALA A 167 -19.51 14.67 -18.96
C ALA A 167 -19.36 14.51 -17.42
N TRP A 168 -20.31 14.99 -16.63
CA TRP A 168 -20.23 14.97 -15.16
C TRP A 168 -21.30 14.08 -14.50
N ARG A 169 -22.07 13.29 -15.27
CA ARG A 169 -23.15 12.44 -14.72
C ARG A 169 -22.68 11.55 -13.60
N ILE A 170 -21.64 10.76 -13.83
CA ILE A 170 -21.10 9.82 -12.83
C ILE A 170 -20.64 10.57 -11.56
N TYR A 171 -20.05 11.74 -11.70
CA TYR A 171 -19.65 12.59 -10.57
C TYR A 171 -20.87 13.07 -9.77
N LEU A 172 -21.90 13.56 -10.44
CA LEU A 172 -23.13 14.04 -9.81
C LEU A 172 -23.90 12.89 -9.15
N ASP A 173 -24.00 11.73 -9.79
CA ASP A 173 -24.63 10.53 -9.23
C ASP A 173 -23.91 10.08 -7.93
N ARG A 174 -22.58 10.18 -7.89
CA ARG A 174 -21.82 9.88 -6.69
C ARG A 174 -22.09 10.86 -5.56
N ILE A 175 -22.25 12.15 -5.84
CA ILE A 175 -22.70 13.14 -4.86
C ILE A 175 -24.12 12.78 -4.36
N ARG A 176 -25.01 12.42 -5.27
CA ARG A 176 -26.42 12.10 -4.96
C ARG A 176 -26.57 10.88 -4.07
N ARG A 177 -25.68 9.87 -4.18
CA ARG A 177 -25.68 8.69 -3.31
C ARG A 177 -25.65 9.05 -1.82
N TYR A 178 -24.98 10.13 -1.45
CA TYR A 178 -24.87 10.56 -0.04
C TYR A 178 -26.13 11.26 0.49
N ARG A 179 -27.15 11.51 -0.34
CA ARG A 179 -28.35 12.26 0.08
C ARG A 179 -29.05 11.65 1.30
N ALA A 180 -29.19 10.33 1.36
CA ALA A 180 -29.79 9.64 2.50
C ALA A 180 -28.99 9.81 3.80
N HIS A 181 -27.68 10.05 3.66
CA HIS A 181 -26.69 10.18 4.73
C HIS A 181 -26.25 11.62 4.97
N THR A 182 -26.89 12.59 4.32
CA THR A 182 -26.65 14.03 4.52
C THR A 182 -27.64 14.56 5.54
N LEU A 183 -27.12 15.28 6.50
CA LEU A 183 -27.91 15.88 7.58
C LEU A 183 -28.47 17.25 7.17
N ARG A 184 -29.34 17.83 7.99
CA ARG A 184 -29.78 19.21 7.80
C ARG A 184 -28.60 20.18 8.02
N ALA A 185 -28.63 21.33 7.39
CA ALA A 185 -27.52 22.30 7.40
C ALA A 185 -27.02 22.67 8.84
N GLY A 186 -27.93 22.79 9.82
CA GLY A 186 -27.56 23.02 11.22
C GLY A 186 -26.84 21.84 11.86
N GLU A 187 -27.31 20.62 11.59
CA GLU A 187 -26.72 19.37 12.09
C GLU A 187 -25.33 19.12 11.44
N GLU A 188 -25.21 19.35 10.13
CA GLU A 188 -23.92 19.28 9.42
C GLU A 188 -22.91 20.26 10.00
N ARG A 189 -23.34 21.49 10.29
CA ARG A 189 -22.49 22.51 10.92
C ARG A 189 -22.03 22.09 12.31
N LEU A 190 -22.91 21.53 13.13
CA LEU A 190 -22.55 21.04 14.48
C LEU A 190 -21.56 19.86 14.38
N LEU A 191 -21.81 18.91 13.48
CA LEU A 191 -20.92 17.76 13.28
C LEU A 191 -19.55 18.20 12.76
N ALA A 192 -19.51 19.19 11.87
CA ALA A 192 -18.26 19.77 11.37
C ALA A 192 -17.48 20.50 12.49
N LEU A 193 -18.15 21.28 13.34
CA LEU A 193 -17.52 21.94 14.49
C LEU A 193 -16.99 20.94 15.52
N ALA A 194 -17.71 19.82 15.75
CA ALA A 194 -17.28 18.76 16.65
C ALA A 194 -16.10 17.94 16.06
N GLY A 195 -15.89 17.97 14.75
CA GLY A 195 -14.96 17.12 14.01
C GLY A 195 -13.53 17.18 14.55
N ALA A 196 -13.02 18.38 14.87
CA ALA A 196 -11.67 18.53 15.43
C ALA A 196 -11.53 17.84 16.80
N SER A 197 -12.53 17.97 17.68
CA SER A 197 -12.56 17.31 19.00
C SER A 197 -12.75 15.80 18.86
N LEU A 198 -13.61 15.36 17.93
CA LEU A 198 -13.88 13.95 17.66
C LEU A 198 -12.73 13.21 16.99
N SER A 199 -11.75 13.92 16.42
CA SER A 199 -10.55 13.33 15.78
C SER A 199 -9.28 13.47 16.64
N GLY A 200 -9.34 14.15 17.79
CA GLY A 200 -8.18 14.42 18.65
C GLY A 200 -7.45 13.18 19.16
N TYR A 201 -8.14 12.04 19.24
CA TYR A 201 -7.55 10.76 19.64
C TYR A 201 -6.42 10.30 18.68
N LYS A 202 -6.48 10.64 17.40
CA LYS A 202 -5.42 10.30 16.42
C LYS A 202 -4.13 11.04 16.75
N GLU A 203 -4.25 12.33 17.10
CA GLU A 203 -3.10 13.14 17.50
C GLU A 203 -2.52 12.64 18.83
N ILE A 204 -3.37 12.35 19.82
CA ILE A 204 -2.93 11.80 21.12
C ILE A 204 -2.15 10.49 20.90
N PHE A 205 -2.69 9.58 20.09
CA PHE A 205 -2.01 8.34 19.73
C PHE A 205 -0.65 8.60 19.06
N SER A 206 -0.63 9.51 18.08
CA SER A 206 0.58 9.86 17.33
C SER A 206 1.67 10.46 18.23
N GLN A 207 1.32 11.41 19.10
CA GLN A 207 2.26 12.02 20.05
C GLN A 207 2.77 10.98 21.05
N LEU A 208 1.87 10.19 21.63
CA LEU A 208 2.26 9.15 22.58
C LEU A 208 3.22 8.13 21.95
N MET A 209 2.89 7.61 20.78
CA MET A 209 3.69 6.57 20.13
C MET A 209 5.03 7.06 19.58
N ASN A 210 5.07 8.27 19.02
CA ASN A 210 6.23 8.75 18.27
C ASN A 210 7.13 9.73 19.07
N VAL A 211 6.58 10.38 20.12
CA VAL A 211 7.30 11.42 20.86
C VAL A 211 7.54 11.00 22.31
N ASP A 212 6.49 10.63 23.05
CA ASP A 212 6.58 10.43 24.49
C ASP A 212 7.13 9.05 24.85
N MET A 213 6.73 8.02 24.10
CA MET A 213 7.08 6.64 24.39
C MET A 213 8.57 6.38 24.20
N LYS A 214 9.21 5.80 25.23
CA LYS A 214 10.62 5.44 25.24
C LYS A 214 10.77 3.92 25.37
N PHE A 215 11.49 3.32 24.45
CA PHE A 215 11.72 1.87 24.41
C PHE A 215 13.09 1.46 25.01
N GLY A 216 13.86 2.43 25.51
CA GLY A 216 15.19 2.21 26.04
C GLY A 216 16.25 2.02 24.96
N THR A 217 17.38 1.37 25.31
CA THR A 217 18.52 1.16 24.41
C THR A 217 18.77 -0.32 24.19
N LEU A 218 19.22 -0.68 22.99
CA LEU A 218 19.75 -2.00 22.65
C LEU A 218 21.24 -1.90 22.35
N THR A 219 21.97 -2.95 22.71
CA THR A 219 23.38 -3.06 22.38
C THR A 219 23.52 -3.84 21.07
N THR A 220 24.20 -3.26 20.09
CA THR A 220 24.53 -3.91 18.82
C THR A 220 25.56 -5.02 19.01
N ASN A 221 25.79 -5.84 17.98
CA ASN A 221 26.83 -6.86 17.97
C ASN A 221 28.26 -6.27 18.06
N HIS A 222 28.40 -4.96 17.83
CA HIS A 222 29.67 -4.22 17.97
C HIS A 222 29.82 -3.52 19.33
N GLY A 223 28.91 -3.75 20.28
CA GLY A 223 28.94 -3.17 21.62
C GLY A 223 28.38 -1.75 21.73
N GLU A 224 27.88 -1.15 20.64
CA GLU A 224 27.30 0.18 20.67
C GLU A 224 25.88 0.16 21.27
N LYS A 225 25.58 1.14 22.11
CA LYS A 225 24.23 1.34 22.67
C LYS A 225 23.42 2.26 21.75
N ILE A 226 22.38 1.71 21.11
CA ILE A 226 21.47 2.45 20.23
C ILE A 226 20.11 2.58 20.91
N ALA A 227 19.54 3.79 20.91
CA ALA A 227 18.17 4.01 21.37
C ALA A 227 17.18 3.26 20.47
N LEU A 228 16.32 2.44 21.07
CA LEU A 228 15.26 1.76 20.33
C LEU A 228 14.15 2.75 20.03
N THR A 229 13.85 2.90 18.74
CA THR A 229 12.70 3.66 18.22
C THR A 229 11.78 2.74 17.44
N LEU A 230 10.54 3.16 17.15
CA LEU A 230 9.65 2.38 16.29
C LEU A 230 10.25 2.13 14.90
N GLY A 231 10.94 3.14 14.33
CA GLY A 231 11.58 3.00 13.02
C GLY A 231 12.75 2.01 13.01
N LEU A 232 13.44 1.83 14.13
CA LEU A 232 14.55 0.88 14.26
C LEU A 232 14.10 -0.50 14.77
N ALA A 233 12.89 -0.59 15.33
CA ALA A 233 12.38 -1.85 15.89
C ALA A 233 12.37 -2.97 14.86
N ASP A 234 11.91 -2.70 13.63
CA ASP A 234 11.84 -3.69 12.56
C ASP A 234 13.22 -4.22 12.18
N SER A 235 14.25 -3.36 12.16
CA SER A 235 15.63 -3.77 11.88
C SER A 235 16.18 -4.69 12.96
N PHE A 236 15.89 -4.42 14.24
CA PHE A 236 16.29 -5.29 15.35
C PHE A 236 15.48 -6.58 15.40
N LEU A 237 14.20 -6.54 15.04
CA LEU A 237 13.33 -7.73 14.95
C LEU A 237 13.68 -8.61 13.74
N ALA A 238 14.31 -8.07 12.71
CA ALA A 238 14.87 -8.81 11.58
C ALA A 238 16.33 -9.28 11.81
N ASN A 239 16.91 -9.06 12.99
CA ASN A 239 18.28 -9.45 13.29
C ASN A 239 18.44 -10.98 13.28
N PRO A 240 19.50 -11.55 12.68
CA PRO A 240 19.75 -12.99 12.71
C PRO A 240 19.89 -13.59 14.12
N ASP A 241 20.41 -12.81 15.08
CA ASP A 241 20.53 -13.25 16.49
C ASP A 241 19.17 -13.21 17.22
N ARG A 242 18.67 -14.38 17.61
CA ARG A 242 17.41 -14.53 18.35
C ARG A 242 17.40 -13.75 19.66
N ALA A 243 18.50 -13.71 20.39
CA ALA A 243 18.57 -13.00 21.67
C ALA A 243 18.36 -11.49 21.48
N THR A 244 18.86 -10.93 20.38
CA THR A 244 18.65 -9.54 19.99
C THR A 244 17.19 -9.29 19.61
N ARG A 245 16.57 -10.17 18.79
CA ARG A 245 15.13 -10.06 18.45
C ARG A 245 14.26 -10.10 19.70
N ARG A 246 14.51 -11.06 20.60
CA ARG A 246 13.76 -11.19 21.86
C ARG A 246 13.88 -9.93 22.72
N ARG A 247 15.09 -9.40 22.89
CA ARG A 247 15.30 -8.15 23.66
C ARG A 247 14.59 -6.96 23.03
N ALA A 248 14.63 -6.84 21.71
CA ALA A 248 13.92 -5.79 20.97
C ALA A 248 12.41 -5.90 21.18
N PHE A 249 11.84 -7.10 21.01
CA PHE A 249 10.45 -7.40 21.24
C PHE A 249 10.00 -7.04 22.67
N GLN A 250 10.70 -7.54 23.68
CA GLN A 250 10.37 -7.26 25.09
C GLN A 250 10.43 -5.77 25.42
N LYS A 251 11.42 -5.03 24.91
CA LYS A 251 11.52 -3.59 25.13
C LYS A 251 10.40 -2.82 24.44
N LEU A 252 10.09 -3.18 23.21
CA LEU A 252 8.99 -2.58 22.45
C LEU A 252 7.68 -2.74 23.22
N TYR A 253 7.33 -3.97 23.60
CA TYR A 253 6.05 -4.23 24.28
C TYR A 253 6.02 -3.73 25.73
N ARG A 254 7.15 -3.66 26.43
CA ARG A 254 7.22 -2.98 27.73
C ARG A 254 6.90 -1.49 27.61
N GLY A 255 7.37 -0.81 26.57
CA GLY A 255 6.99 0.58 26.27
C GLY A 255 5.49 0.71 26.07
N VAL A 256 4.88 -0.16 25.28
CA VAL A 256 3.42 -0.19 25.07
C VAL A 256 2.67 -0.48 26.38
N GLN A 257 3.12 -1.46 27.16
CA GLN A 257 2.53 -1.85 28.43
C GLN A 257 2.49 -0.70 29.45
N ASN A 258 3.52 0.11 29.52
CA ASN A 258 3.59 1.27 30.41
C ASN A 258 2.51 2.32 30.10
N HIS A 259 1.95 2.32 28.89
CA HIS A 259 0.94 3.26 28.42
C HIS A 259 -0.37 2.57 27.99
N GLN A 260 -0.56 1.29 28.33
CA GLN A 260 -1.65 0.47 27.82
C GLN A 260 -3.05 1.04 28.11
N SER A 261 -3.26 1.64 29.28
CA SER A 261 -4.56 2.23 29.64
C SER A 261 -4.89 3.44 28.78
N THR A 262 -3.91 4.31 28.53
CA THR A 262 -4.08 5.49 27.65
C THR A 262 -4.31 5.05 26.19
N LEU A 263 -3.55 4.08 25.70
CA LEU A 263 -3.71 3.54 24.35
C LEU A 263 -5.08 2.86 24.18
N ALA A 264 -5.53 2.08 25.17
CA ALA A 264 -6.86 1.46 25.13
C ALA A 264 -7.99 2.51 25.12
N ALA A 265 -7.86 3.56 25.95
CA ALA A 265 -8.82 4.66 25.98
C ALA A 265 -8.86 5.43 24.64
N THR A 266 -7.69 5.63 24.02
CA THR A 266 -7.58 6.30 22.71
C THR A 266 -8.20 5.46 21.59
N LEU A 267 -7.96 4.14 21.59
CA LEU A 267 -8.57 3.22 20.62
C LEU A 267 -10.10 3.16 20.81
N ALA A 268 -10.58 3.06 22.04
CA ALA A 268 -12.02 3.10 22.33
C ALA A 268 -12.66 4.42 21.86
N ALA A 269 -11.98 5.56 22.05
CA ALA A 269 -12.45 6.85 21.56
C ALA A 269 -12.54 6.90 20.02
N SER A 270 -11.58 6.27 19.32
CA SER A 270 -11.63 6.13 17.86
C SER A 270 -12.86 5.36 17.41
N VAL A 271 -13.09 4.17 17.98
CA VAL A 271 -14.23 3.33 17.65
C VAL A 271 -15.57 4.03 17.92
N ARG A 272 -15.69 4.70 19.09
CA ARG A 272 -16.89 5.49 19.42
C ARG A 272 -17.14 6.63 18.43
N ALA A 273 -16.10 7.30 17.98
CA ALA A 273 -16.24 8.36 16.99
C ALA A 273 -16.73 7.82 15.62
N ASP A 274 -16.24 6.66 15.20
CA ASP A 274 -16.69 6.00 13.98
C ASP A 274 -18.15 5.55 14.07
N VAL A 275 -18.56 4.95 15.18
CA VAL A 275 -19.96 4.56 15.45
C VAL A 275 -20.87 5.79 15.55
N LEU A 276 -20.44 6.86 16.24
CA LEU A 276 -21.17 8.12 16.31
C LEU A 276 -21.41 8.71 14.92
N TYR A 277 -20.36 8.74 14.08
CA TYR A 277 -20.46 9.23 12.72
C TYR A 277 -21.45 8.41 11.88
N ALA A 278 -21.37 7.08 11.96
CA ALA A 278 -22.26 6.18 11.23
C ALA A 278 -23.72 6.39 11.65
N ARG A 279 -24.00 6.39 12.97
CA ARG A 279 -25.35 6.62 13.51
C ARG A 279 -25.90 7.99 13.15
N SER A 280 -25.10 9.05 13.30
CA SER A 280 -25.51 10.43 12.96
C SER A 280 -25.89 10.54 11.50
N ARG A 281 -25.19 9.85 10.60
CA ARG A 281 -25.44 9.87 9.17
C ARG A 281 -26.39 8.76 8.70
N ARG A 282 -27.05 8.05 9.61
CA ARG A 282 -28.06 7.03 9.32
C ARG A 282 -27.53 5.85 8.51
N PHE A 283 -26.30 5.45 8.76
CA PHE A 283 -25.80 4.16 8.30
C PHE A 283 -26.21 3.06 9.29
N GLY A 284 -26.39 1.84 8.78
CA GLY A 284 -26.75 0.69 9.61
C GLY A 284 -25.60 0.23 10.53
N SER A 285 -24.35 0.53 10.16
CA SER A 285 -23.16 0.22 10.96
C SER A 285 -21.96 1.11 10.59
N ALA A 286 -20.94 1.15 11.43
CA ALA A 286 -19.67 1.81 11.13
C ALA A 286 -18.97 1.15 9.92
N LEU A 287 -19.08 -0.17 9.78
CA LEU A 287 -18.59 -0.90 8.61
C LEU A 287 -19.27 -0.41 7.32
N GLU A 288 -20.59 -0.32 7.29
CA GLU A 288 -21.34 0.18 6.13
C GLU A 288 -20.90 1.60 5.77
N ALA A 289 -20.78 2.49 6.75
CA ALA A 289 -20.32 3.86 6.55
C ALA A 289 -18.92 3.92 5.92
N ALA A 290 -17.99 3.07 6.39
CA ALA A 290 -16.62 3.02 5.88
C ALA A 290 -16.54 2.46 4.45
N LEU A 291 -17.39 1.51 4.09
CA LEU A 291 -17.42 0.88 2.77
C LEU A 291 -18.22 1.70 1.72
N PHE A 292 -19.04 2.64 2.18
CA PHE A 292 -19.98 3.35 1.32
C PHE A 292 -19.31 4.15 0.21
N SER A 293 -18.19 4.84 0.48
CA SER A 293 -17.52 5.69 -0.52
C SER A 293 -17.09 4.93 -1.78
N ASP A 294 -16.67 3.68 -1.61
CA ASP A 294 -16.20 2.82 -2.69
C ASP A 294 -17.28 1.82 -3.17
N ALA A 295 -18.51 1.95 -2.64
CA ALA A 295 -19.64 1.05 -2.91
C ALA A 295 -19.29 -0.44 -2.74
N VAL A 296 -18.49 -0.75 -1.72
CA VAL A 296 -18.13 -2.13 -1.40
C VAL A 296 -19.23 -2.75 -0.56
N PRO A 297 -19.86 -3.86 -0.99
CA PRO A 297 -20.83 -4.56 -0.16
C PRO A 297 -20.18 -5.12 1.11
N SER A 298 -20.87 -5.08 2.25
CA SER A 298 -20.37 -5.70 3.50
C SER A 298 -20.08 -7.19 3.34
N ALA A 299 -20.81 -7.86 2.44
CA ALA A 299 -20.57 -9.26 2.08
C ALA A 299 -19.13 -9.54 1.60
N VAL A 300 -18.45 -8.59 0.97
CA VAL A 300 -17.03 -8.71 0.58
C VAL A 300 -16.15 -8.83 1.82
N TYR A 301 -16.40 -8.00 2.83
CA TYR A 301 -15.67 -8.01 4.09
C TYR A 301 -15.87 -9.33 4.85
N ASP A 302 -17.11 -9.78 4.94
CA ASP A 302 -17.48 -11.03 5.62
C ASP A 302 -16.96 -12.27 4.88
N SER A 303 -16.99 -12.25 3.55
CA SER A 303 -16.45 -13.31 2.70
C SER A 303 -14.94 -13.45 2.90
N LEU A 304 -14.21 -12.33 2.95
CA LEU A 304 -12.77 -12.35 3.20
C LEU A 304 -12.44 -13.07 4.52
N ILE A 305 -13.05 -12.64 5.64
CA ILE A 305 -12.78 -13.24 6.95
C ILE A 305 -13.11 -14.74 6.95
N ARG A 306 -14.29 -15.11 6.48
CA ARG A 306 -14.77 -16.50 6.46
C ARG A 306 -13.83 -17.40 5.65
N ASN A 307 -13.46 -16.96 4.45
CA ASN A 307 -12.66 -17.77 3.54
C ASN A 307 -11.20 -17.88 4.00
N VAL A 308 -10.61 -16.83 4.55
CA VAL A 308 -9.27 -16.91 5.14
C VAL A 308 -9.28 -17.84 6.37
N ARG A 309 -10.29 -17.72 7.24
CA ARG A 309 -10.41 -18.64 8.40
C ARG A 309 -10.50 -20.10 8.01
N SER A 310 -11.24 -20.43 6.97
CA SER A 310 -11.35 -21.83 6.50
C SER A 310 -10.03 -22.43 6.00
N MET A 311 -9.07 -21.56 5.61
CA MET A 311 -7.77 -21.96 5.07
C MET A 311 -6.62 -21.87 6.09
N LEU A 312 -6.88 -21.50 7.35
CA LEU A 312 -5.86 -21.41 8.39
C LEU A 312 -5.04 -22.69 8.61
N PRO A 313 -5.56 -23.91 8.44
CA PRO A 313 -4.73 -25.12 8.53
C PRO A 313 -3.50 -25.11 7.60
N ILE A 314 -3.59 -24.49 6.42
CA ILE A 314 -2.44 -24.33 5.50
C ILE A 314 -1.41 -23.35 6.08
N VAL A 315 -1.87 -22.29 6.72
CA VAL A 315 -1.02 -21.30 7.38
C VAL A 315 -0.32 -21.92 8.61
N HIS A 316 -1.03 -22.74 9.37
CA HIS A 316 -0.45 -23.47 10.51
C HIS A 316 0.66 -24.44 10.04
N ARG A 317 0.48 -25.12 8.89
CA ARG A 317 1.55 -25.94 8.27
C ARG A 317 2.80 -25.10 7.93
N TYR A 318 2.62 -23.85 7.49
CA TYR A 318 3.76 -22.95 7.26
C TYR A 318 4.50 -22.63 8.57
N TYR A 319 3.79 -22.39 9.66
CA TYR A 319 4.43 -22.20 10.97
C TYR A 319 5.08 -23.50 11.49
N ALA A 320 4.51 -24.66 11.23
CA ALA A 320 5.13 -25.94 11.54
C ALA A 320 6.48 -26.13 10.81
N LEU A 321 6.55 -25.77 9.50
CA LEU A 321 7.81 -25.75 8.75
C LEU A 321 8.83 -24.81 9.37
N ARG A 322 8.42 -23.59 9.76
CA ARG A 322 9.29 -22.62 10.43
C ARG A 322 9.81 -23.15 11.76
N ARG A 323 8.94 -23.75 12.56
CA ARG A 323 9.32 -24.40 13.83
C ARG A 323 10.30 -25.55 13.60
N HIS A 324 10.08 -26.37 12.59
CA HIS A 324 11.00 -27.45 12.24
C HIS A 324 12.39 -26.90 11.87
N THR A 325 12.45 -25.80 11.12
CA THR A 325 13.70 -25.20 10.64
C THR A 325 14.45 -24.42 11.73
N LEU A 326 13.73 -23.64 12.55
CA LEU A 326 14.30 -22.72 13.53
C LEU A 326 14.39 -23.28 14.96
N GLY A 327 13.76 -24.45 15.21
CA GLY A 327 13.54 -24.99 16.54
C GLY A 327 12.30 -24.38 17.18
N GLU A 328 12.36 -24.07 18.48
CA GLU A 328 11.30 -23.35 19.18
C GLU A 328 10.99 -22.04 18.45
N LEU A 329 9.70 -21.77 18.18
CA LEU A 329 9.26 -20.65 17.36
C LEU A 329 8.45 -19.64 18.17
N TYR A 330 8.94 -18.42 18.27
CA TYR A 330 8.24 -17.28 18.86
C TYR A 330 7.77 -16.32 17.77
N TYR A 331 6.85 -15.41 18.11
CA TYR A 331 6.33 -14.44 17.15
C TYR A 331 7.45 -13.60 16.49
N TYR A 332 8.45 -13.14 17.26
CA TYR A 332 9.59 -12.38 16.71
C TYR A 332 10.50 -13.21 15.81
N ASP A 333 10.38 -14.54 15.78
CA ASP A 333 11.10 -15.40 14.84
C ASP A 333 10.37 -15.51 13.48
N THR A 334 9.12 -15.04 13.38
CA THR A 334 8.38 -15.02 12.12
C THR A 334 8.85 -13.91 11.17
N LEU A 335 9.63 -12.94 11.65
CA LEU A 335 10.07 -11.77 10.89
C LEU A 335 11.39 -11.99 10.15
N ILE A 336 12.02 -13.15 10.31
CA ILE A 336 13.23 -13.52 9.56
C ILE A 336 12.91 -14.58 8.51
N PRO A 337 13.62 -14.60 7.36
CA PRO A 337 13.47 -15.69 6.40
C PRO A 337 13.96 -17.01 7.00
N ILE A 338 13.32 -18.13 6.59
CA ILE A 338 13.80 -19.48 6.90
C ILE A 338 14.70 -20.04 5.79
N ALA A 339 14.52 -19.55 4.57
CA ALA A 339 15.42 -19.88 3.48
C ALA A 339 16.81 -19.26 3.69
N PRO A 340 17.86 -19.90 3.17
CA PRO A 340 19.21 -19.34 3.21
C PRO A 340 19.24 -17.94 2.61
N GLN A 341 19.95 -17.02 3.28
CA GLN A 341 20.14 -15.67 2.76
C GLN A 341 20.94 -15.71 1.45
N ILE A 342 20.52 -14.92 0.50
CA ILE A 342 21.21 -14.71 -0.78
C ILE A 342 21.76 -13.30 -0.85
N CYS A 343 22.95 -13.16 -1.43
CA CYS A 343 23.51 -11.87 -1.76
C CYS A 343 23.15 -11.55 -3.21
N VAL A 344 22.49 -10.44 -3.42
CA VAL A 344 22.22 -9.90 -4.75
C VAL A 344 23.03 -8.64 -4.96
N HIS A 345 23.44 -8.38 -6.19
CA HIS A 345 24.02 -7.10 -6.58
C HIS A 345 23.43 -6.72 -7.93
N THR A 346 22.34 -5.97 -7.91
CA THR A 346 21.58 -5.62 -9.11
C THR A 346 21.64 -4.11 -9.31
N GLN A 347 22.27 -3.65 -10.38
CA GLN A 347 22.28 -2.25 -10.75
C GLN A 347 20.88 -1.80 -11.14
N PHE A 348 20.55 -0.52 -10.96
CA PHE A 348 19.20 -0.01 -11.25
C PHE A 348 18.75 -0.31 -12.69
N ASN A 349 19.65 -0.15 -13.67
CA ASN A 349 19.31 -0.43 -15.07
C ASN A 349 19.09 -1.94 -15.34
N GLU A 350 19.78 -2.82 -14.60
CA GLU A 350 19.54 -4.26 -14.65
C GLU A 350 18.19 -4.62 -14.04
N ALA A 351 17.81 -3.95 -12.96
CA ALA A 351 16.49 -4.10 -12.34
C ALA A 351 15.37 -3.67 -13.31
N ILE A 352 15.55 -2.57 -14.05
CA ILE A 352 14.61 -2.14 -15.10
C ILE A 352 14.43 -3.25 -16.15
N GLU A 353 15.53 -3.81 -16.67
CA GLU A 353 15.46 -4.86 -17.69
C GLU A 353 14.78 -6.13 -17.17
N LEU A 354 15.08 -6.53 -15.92
CA LEU A 354 14.44 -7.65 -15.27
C LEU A 354 12.92 -7.42 -15.09
N VAL A 355 12.53 -6.26 -14.57
CA VAL A 355 11.13 -5.89 -14.39
C VAL A 355 10.41 -5.82 -15.73
N CYS A 356 10.95 -5.14 -16.73
CA CYS A 356 10.33 -5.07 -18.07
C CYS A 356 10.17 -6.45 -18.72
N SER A 357 11.14 -7.35 -18.53
CA SER A 357 11.06 -8.72 -19.04
C SER A 357 9.97 -9.53 -18.33
N ALA A 358 9.84 -9.36 -17.01
CA ALA A 358 8.81 -10.01 -16.20
C ALA A 358 7.40 -9.51 -16.55
N LEU A 359 7.28 -8.25 -16.96
CA LEU A 359 6.01 -7.63 -17.32
C LEU A 359 5.61 -7.82 -18.81
N ALA A 360 6.38 -8.59 -19.58
CA ALA A 360 6.05 -8.89 -20.97
C ALA A 360 4.62 -9.44 -21.20
N PRO A 361 4.02 -10.24 -20.28
CA PRO A 361 2.63 -10.68 -20.41
C PRO A 361 1.60 -9.53 -20.43
N LEU A 362 1.95 -8.34 -19.95
CA LEU A 362 1.11 -7.13 -20.02
C LEU A 362 1.10 -6.47 -21.40
N GLY A 363 1.96 -6.92 -22.30
CA GLY A 363 2.03 -6.50 -23.69
C GLY A 363 2.96 -5.32 -23.97
N ASN A 364 3.25 -5.16 -25.27
CA ASN A 364 4.24 -4.18 -25.72
C ASN A 364 3.87 -2.73 -25.34
N GLU A 365 2.59 -2.36 -25.44
CA GLU A 365 2.14 -1.00 -25.07
C GLU A 365 2.52 -0.66 -23.63
N TYR A 366 2.33 -1.62 -22.70
CA TYR A 366 2.68 -1.44 -21.30
C TYR A 366 4.20 -1.32 -21.12
N VAL A 367 4.94 -2.29 -21.62
CA VAL A 367 6.39 -2.40 -21.41
C VAL A 367 7.16 -1.24 -22.05
N GLU A 368 6.83 -0.88 -23.30
CA GLU A 368 7.51 0.22 -23.99
C GLU A 368 7.18 1.59 -23.37
N THR A 369 5.96 1.77 -22.86
CA THR A 369 5.61 2.99 -22.12
C THR A 369 6.39 3.09 -20.83
N LEU A 370 6.50 1.98 -20.07
CA LEU A 370 7.29 1.93 -18.85
C LEU A 370 8.78 2.22 -19.13
N ARG A 371 9.38 1.62 -20.18
CA ARG A 371 10.76 1.90 -20.59
C ARG A 371 10.98 3.37 -20.91
N ARG A 372 10.06 3.99 -21.67
CA ARG A 372 10.12 5.44 -21.94
C ARG A 372 10.09 6.25 -20.65
N GLY A 373 9.26 5.87 -19.69
CA GLY A 373 9.21 6.53 -18.39
C GLY A 373 10.54 6.51 -17.65
N PHE A 374 11.21 5.36 -17.62
CA PHE A 374 12.53 5.23 -17.00
C PHE A 374 13.61 6.08 -17.72
N THR A 375 13.56 6.19 -19.04
CA THR A 375 14.51 7.01 -19.82
C THR A 375 14.15 8.50 -19.80
N ALA A 376 12.87 8.85 -19.67
CA ALA A 376 12.37 10.21 -19.57
C ALA A 376 12.47 10.84 -18.17
N ARG A 377 13.29 10.28 -17.31
CA ARG A 377 13.55 10.80 -15.97
C ARG A 377 12.30 10.95 -15.08
N TRP A 378 11.43 9.91 -15.10
CA TRP A 378 10.31 9.85 -14.17
C TRP A 378 10.74 9.43 -12.77
N VAL A 379 11.97 8.92 -12.60
CA VAL A 379 12.44 8.26 -11.37
C VAL A 379 13.55 9.05 -10.70
N ASP A 380 13.38 9.30 -9.42
CA ASP A 380 14.42 9.72 -8.50
C ASP A 380 14.98 8.49 -7.77
N ARG A 381 16.16 8.00 -8.15
CA ARG A 381 16.60 6.61 -7.93
C ARG A 381 17.15 6.33 -6.54
N TYR A 382 18.06 7.16 -6.04
CA TYR A 382 18.90 6.83 -4.90
C TYR A 382 18.60 7.69 -3.68
N GLU A 383 18.97 7.18 -2.51
CA GLU A 383 18.89 7.90 -1.25
C GLU A 383 19.86 9.09 -1.25
N THR A 384 19.39 10.23 -0.74
CA THR A 384 20.17 11.43 -0.50
C THR A 384 19.81 12.02 0.87
N PRO A 385 20.72 12.78 1.54
CA PRO A 385 20.39 13.40 2.82
C PRO A 385 19.17 14.34 2.69
N GLY A 386 18.22 14.17 3.61
CA GLY A 386 16.97 14.96 3.63
C GLY A 386 15.88 14.50 2.68
N LYS A 387 16.12 13.51 1.81
CA LYS A 387 15.10 12.91 0.97
C LYS A 387 14.12 12.07 1.81
N ARG A 388 12.86 12.04 1.40
CA ARG A 388 11.83 11.20 2.02
C ARG A 388 12.22 9.72 1.94
N THR A 389 12.07 9.00 3.06
CA THR A 389 12.29 7.55 3.14
C THR A 389 11.17 6.76 2.45
N GLY A 390 11.46 5.50 2.09
CA GLY A 390 10.54 4.62 1.38
C GLY A 390 10.51 4.90 -0.12
N SER A 391 9.49 4.36 -0.79
CA SER A 391 9.23 4.57 -2.21
C SER A 391 7.77 4.98 -2.41
N PHE A 392 7.49 5.71 -3.47
CA PHE A 392 6.13 6.01 -3.90
C PHE A 392 6.09 6.42 -5.38
N SER A 393 4.94 6.22 -6.00
CA SER A 393 4.58 6.84 -7.27
C SER A 393 3.52 7.91 -7.08
N SER A 394 3.62 9.01 -7.80
CA SER A 394 2.68 10.13 -7.76
C SER A 394 2.51 10.75 -9.13
N GLY A 395 1.26 11.01 -9.53
CA GLY A 395 0.94 11.65 -10.80
C GLY A 395 -0.10 12.75 -10.66
N SER A 396 -0.18 13.59 -11.67
CA SER A 396 -1.22 14.59 -11.88
C SER A 396 -1.70 14.54 -13.33
N TYR A 397 -2.90 15.03 -13.58
CA TYR A 397 -3.56 14.90 -14.88
C TYR A 397 -2.68 15.40 -16.03
N ARG A 398 -2.48 14.56 -17.04
CA ARG A 398 -1.66 14.81 -18.23
C ARG A 398 -0.19 15.17 -17.97
N ASN A 399 0.32 14.78 -16.80
CA ASN A 399 1.74 14.90 -16.48
C ASN A 399 2.34 13.51 -16.22
N PRO A 400 3.67 13.36 -16.32
CA PRO A 400 4.32 12.09 -16.00
C PRO A 400 4.00 11.62 -14.57
N PRO A 401 3.80 10.31 -14.35
CA PRO A 401 3.77 9.75 -13.01
C PRO A 401 5.21 9.61 -12.51
N PHE A 402 5.58 10.44 -11.54
CA PHE A 402 6.92 10.42 -10.94
C PHE A 402 7.04 9.37 -9.85
N MET A 403 8.20 8.71 -9.81
CA MET A 403 8.55 7.72 -8.80
C MET A 403 9.71 8.21 -7.94
N LEU A 404 9.53 8.21 -6.61
CA LEU A 404 10.63 8.36 -5.67
C LEU A 404 11.06 6.98 -5.21
N MET A 405 12.35 6.69 -5.33
CA MET A 405 12.99 5.46 -4.88
C MET A 405 14.14 5.78 -3.92
N ASN A 406 14.46 4.85 -3.03
CA ASN A 406 15.70 4.80 -2.28
C ASN A 406 16.36 3.46 -2.61
N TYR A 407 16.72 3.30 -3.89
CA TYR A 407 17.16 2.03 -4.45
C TYR A 407 18.52 1.63 -3.89
N ARG A 408 18.63 0.36 -3.46
CA ARG A 408 19.85 -0.25 -2.97
C ARG A 408 20.22 -1.43 -3.86
N VAL A 409 21.43 -1.40 -4.39
CA VAL A 409 21.97 -2.43 -5.29
C VAL A 409 22.13 -3.80 -4.64
N ASP A 410 22.29 -3.82 -3.30
CA ASP A 410 22.48 -5.01 -2.48
C ASP A 410 21.16 -5.58 -1.91
N SER A 411 20.01 -5.06 -2.35
CA SER A 411 18.70 -5.41 -1.82
C SER A 411 17.74 -5.92 -2.91
N ILE A 412 17.36 -7.18 -2.82
CA ILE A 412 16.35 -7.76 -3.69
C ILE A 412 14.98 -7.05 -3.52
N SER A 413 14.68 -6.58 -2.32
CA SER A 413 13.46 -5.81 -2.06
C SER A 413 13.39 -4.53 -2.88
N SER A 414 14.55 -3.91 -3.19
CA SER A 414 14.59 -2.72 -4.06
C SER A 414 14.14 -3.03 -5.49
N VAL A 415 14.44 -4.22 -6.03
CA VAL A 415 13.96 -4.65 -7.36
C VAL A 415 12.45 -4.81 -7.36
N PHE A 416 11.89 -5.41 -6.31
CA PHE A 416 10.44 -5.53 -6.14
C PHE A 416 9.76 -4.16 -5.95
N SER A 417 10.41 -3.23 -5.26
CA SER A 417 9.90 -1.86 -5.15
C SER A 417 9.84 -1.15 -6.50
N VAL A 418 10.80 -1.40 -7.41
CA VAL A 418 10.73 -0.87 -8.79
C VAL A 418 9.49 -1.43 -9.51
N ALA A 419 9.21 -2.72 -9.39
CA ALA A 419 8.03 -3.33 -10.01
C ALA A 419 6.72 -2.78 -9.42
N HIS A 420 6.67 -2.58 -8.11
CA HIS A 420 5.53 -2.02 -7.38
C HIS A 420 5.22 -0.60 -7.84
N GLU A 421 6.20 0.31 -7.76
CA GLU A 421 6.00 1.71 -8.13
C GLU A 421 5.74 1.87 -9.65
N ALA A 422 6.31 0.97 -10.48
CA ALA A 422 5.96 0.88 -11.88
C ALA A 422 4.47 0.56 -12.09
N GLY A 423 3.88 -0.33 -11.26
CA GLY A 423 2.45 -0.65 -11.32
C GLY A 423 1.57 0.57 -11.06
N HIS A 424 1.86 1.33 -10.00
CA HIS A 424 1.18 2.59 -9.71
C HIS A 424 1.33 3.62 -10.84
N SER A 425 2.55 3.77 -11.35
CA SER A 425 2.85 4.71 -12.43
C SER A 425 2.11 4.37 -13.71
N MET A 426 2.10 3.11 -14.09
CA MET A 426 1.41 2.66 -15.30
C MET A 426 -0.11 2.75 -15.15
N HIS A 427 -0.67 2.45 -13.97
CA HIS A 427 -2.10 2.67 -13.71
C HIS A 427 -2.48 4.15 -13.90
N THR A 428 -1.71 5.05 -13.28
CA THR A 428 -1.91 6.50 -13.45
C THR A 428 -1.80 6.91 -14.91
N TRP A 429 -0.78 6.41 -15.61
CA TRP A 429 -0.55 6.72 -17.04
C TRP A 429 -1.72 6.29 -17.93
N PHE A 430 -2.15 5.02 -17.83
CA PHE A 430 -3.25 4.52 -18.64
C PHE A 430 -4.57 5.23 -18.35
N SER A 431 -4.84 5.48 -17.08
CA SER A 431 -6.06 6.15 -16.67
C SER A 431 -6.13 7.60 -17.13
N GLN A 432 -5.05 8.39 -16.95
CA GLN A 432 -5.06 9.81 -17.33
C GLN A 432 -5.09 10.05 -18.84
N ASN A 433 -4.64 9.07 -19.64
CA ASN A 433 -4.71 9.14 -21.09
C ASN A 433 -6.05 8.68 -21.65
N ALA A 434 -6.86 7.95 -20.86
CA ALA A 434 -8.15 7.43 -21.28
C ALA A 434 -9.34 8.23 -20.71
N GLN A 435 -9.17 8.87 -19.56
CA GLN A 435 -10.26 9.49 -18.83
C GLN A 435 -10.18 11.02 -18.79
N ALA A 436 -11.33 11.67 -18.66
CA ALA A 436 -11.41 13.08 -18.32
C ALA A 436 -10.88 13.33 -16.88
N PHE A 437 -10.50 14.56 -16.59
CA PHE A 437 -9.90 14.98 -15.31
C PHE A 437 -10.68 14.47 -14.08
N ARG A 438 -12.00 14.56 -14.08
CA ARG A 438 -12.84 14.11 -12.95
C ARG A 438 -12.76 12.62 -12.66
N TYR A 439 -12.32 11.81 -13.63
CA TYR A 439 -12.39 10.35 -13.55
C TYR A 439 -11.04 9.66 -13.62
N TYR A 440 -9.96 10.36 -13.92
CA TYR A 440 -8.66 9.72 -14.17
C TYR A 440 -8.02 9.11 -12.91
N LYS A 441 -8.28 9.63 -11.71
CA LYS A 441 -7.71 9.06 -10.48
C LYS A 441 -8.39 7.73 -10.14
N PRO A 442 -7.69 6.60 -10.21
CA PRO A 442 -8.30 5.33 -9.85
C PRO A 442 -8.58 5.24 -8.34
N PRO A 443 -9.54 4.42 -7.92
CA PRO A 443 -9.74 4.10 -6.51
C PRO A 443 -8.49 3.47 -5.89
N VAL A 444 -8.20 3.77 -4.61
CA VAL A 444 -7.00 3.28 -3.90
C VAL A 444 -6.88 1.76 -3.94
N LEU A 445 -7.98 1.02 -3.80
CA LEU A 445 -7.98 -0.44 -3.92
C LEU A 445 -7.38 -0.91 -5.25
N LEU A 446 -7.78 -0.29 -6.37
CA LEU A 446 -7.30 -0.70 -7.70
C LEU A 446 -5.85 -0.27 -7.97
N THR A 447 -5.37 0.80 -7.33
CA THR A 447 -3.95 1.19 -7.46
C THR A 447 -3.03 0.16 -6.83
N GLU A 448 -3.39 -0.37 -5.67
CA GLU A 448 -2.66 -1.46 -5.01
C GLU A 448 -2.71 -2.76 -5.83
N VAL A 449 -3.87 -3.09 -6.42
CA VAL A 449 -3.99 -4.25 -7.31
C VAL A 449 -2.98 -4.17 -8.45
N ALA A 450 -2.86 -3.03 -9.13
CA ALA A 450 -1.94 -2.85 -10.25
C ALA A 450 -0.47 -3.03 -9.83
N ALA A 451 -0.09 -2.49 -8.68
CA ALA A 451 1.26 -2.66 -8.14
C ALA A 451 1.56 -4.13 -7.78
N MET A 452 0.62 -4.80 -7.13
CA MET A 452 0.78 -6.19 -6.70
C MET A 452 0.78 -7.17 -7.88
N VAL A 453 0.05 -6.90 -8.97
CA VAL A 453 0.14 -7.67 -10.23
C VAL A 453 1.57 -7.67 -10.78
N ASN A 454 2.20 -6.50 -10.83
CA ASN A 454 3.57 -6.41 -11.28
C ASN A 454 4.55 -7.21 -10.42
N GLU A 455 4.39 -7.15 -9.09
CA GLU A 455 5.26 -7.90 -8.19
C GLU A 455 5.06 -9.42 -8.31
N GLU A 456 3.84 -9.87 -8.53
CA GLU A 456 3.56 -11.30 -8.70
C GLU A 456 4.10 -11.81 -10.05
N LEU A 457 3.92 -11.06 -11.13
CA LEU A 457 4.53 -11.38 -12.42
C LEU A 457 6.06 -11.43 -12.34
N LEU A 458 6.67 -10.53 -11.56
CA LEU A 458 8.11 -10.55 -11.30
C LEU A 458 8.53 -11.79 -10.50
N THR A 459 7.76 -12.16 -9.48
CA THR A 459 8.02 -13.36 -8.67
C THR A 459 8.00 -14.61 -9.54
N ASP A 460 6.93 -14.81 -10.32
CA ASP A 460 6.79 -15.98 -11.20
C ASP A 460 7.85 -16.04 -12.29
N TYR A 461 8.15 -14.88 -12.90
CA TYR A 461 9.20 -14.79 -13.92
C TYR A 461 10.57 -15.18 -13.35
N TRP A 462 10.92 -14.67 -12.17
CA TRP A 462 12.21 -14.93 -11.55
C TRP A 462 12.33 -16.39 -11.12
N LEU A 463 11.28 -16.96 -10.53
CA LEU A 463 11.22 -18.39 -10.19
C LEU A 463 11.39 -19.28 -11.42
N ALA A 464 10.75 -18.95 -12.54
CA ALA A 464 10.85 -19.72 -13.78
C ALA A 464 12.23 -19.63 -14.45
N LYS A 465 13.01 -18.58 -14.17
CA LYS A 465 14.32 -18.33 -14.80
C LYS A 465 15.51 -18.81 -13.96
N THR A 466 15.34 -19.07 -12.68
CA THR A 466 16.42 -19.57 -11.83
C THR A 466 16.34 -21.09 -11.63
N ALA A 467 17.46 -21.76 -11.82
CA ALA A 467 17.61 -23.18 -11.51
C ALA A 467 18.30 -23.42 -10.16
N GLU A 468 18.80 -22.37 -9.50
CA GLU A 468 19.52 -22.49 -8.24
C GLU A 468 18.58 -22.69 -7.05
N PRO A 469 18.65 -23.84 -6.32
CA PRO A 469 17.72 -24.15 -5.24
C PRO A 469 17.68 -23.12 -4.11
N LYS A 470 18.83 -22.47 -3.81
CA LYS A 470 18.87 -21.42 -2.77
C LYS A 470 18.08 -20.18 -3.15
N ILE A 471 18.17 -19.77 -4.43
CA ILE A 471 17.43 -18.60 -4.93
C ILE A 471 15.95 -18.94 -4.99
N GLN A 472 15.59 -20.13 -5.48
CA GLN A 472 14.20 -20.58 -5.50
C GLN A 472 13.60 -20.60 -4.09
N ALA A 473 14.30 -21.22 -3.12
CA ALA A 473 13.85 -21.25 -1.73
C ALA A 473 13.64 -19.84 -1.16
N PHE A 474 14.58 -18.92 -1.41
CA PHE A 474 14.47 -17.55 -0.94
C PHE A 474 13.29 -16.80 -1.56
N LEU A 475 13.07 -16.90 -2.86
CA LEU A 475 11.95 -16.25 -3.55
C LEU A 475 10.60 -16.79 -3.09
N ILE A 476 10.51 -18.11 -2.89
CA ILE A 476 9.29 -18.76 -2.39
C ILE A 476 9.02 -18.36 -0.95
N ASP A 477 10.01 -18.41 -0.06
CA ASP A 477 9.87 -17.99 1.35
C ASP A 477 9.43 -16.52 1.43
N ARG A 478 10.04 -15.64 0.63
CA ARG A 478 9.63 -14.23 0.51
C ARG A 478 8.16 -14.09 0.05
N SER A 479 7.75 -14.90 -0.91
CA SER A 479 6.37 -14.88 -1.40
C SER A 479 5.37 -15.36 -0.34
N LEU A 480 5.66 -16.45 0.36
CA LEU A 480 4.83 -16.94 1.46
C LEU A 480 4.72 -15.92 2.60
N GLU A 481 5.85 -15.28 2.95
CA GLU A 481 5.85 -14.24 3.98
C GLU A 481 5.01 -13.01 3.55
N ARG A 482 5.04 -12.65 2.28
CA ARG A 482 4.18 -11.59 1.75
C ARG A 482 2.69 -11.97 1.84
N MET A 483 2.33 -13.19 1.43
CA MET A 483 0.96 -13.70 1.57
C MET A 483 0.52 -13.70 3.04
N ARG A 484 1.38 -14.15 3.94
CA ARG A 484 1.13 -14.12 5.39
C ARG A 484 0.89 -12.69 5.89
N SER A 485 1.73 -11.74 5.50
CA SER A 485 1.68 -10.37 6.02
C SER A 485 0.55 -9.54 5.40
N VAL A 486 0.26 -9.72 4.11
CA VAL A 486 -0.70 -8.88 3.36
C VAL A 486 -2.10 -9.49 3.31
N LEU A 487 -2.24 -10.82 3.28
CA LEU A 487 -3.55 -11.48 3.29
C LEU A 487 -3.93 -11.91 4.72
N ILE A 488 -3.15 -12.80 5.33
CA ILE A 488 -3.57 -13.48 6.56
C ILE A 488 -3.61 -12.48 7.74
N ARG A 489 -2.52 -11.75 7.97
CA ARG A 489 -2.44 -10.79 9.07
C ARG A 489 -3.42 -9.63 8.91
N GLN A 490 -3.58 -9.10 7.69
CA GLN A 490 -4.53 -8.00 7.48
C GLN A 490 -5.98 -8.46 7.63
N THR A 491 -6.29 -9.72 7.31
CA THR A 491 -7.61 -10.29 7.58
C THR A 491 -7.86 -10.45 9.09
N MET A 492 -6.85 -10.88 9.85
CA MET A 492 -6.94 -10.92 11.32
C MET A 492 -7.20 -9.52 11.89
N PHE A 493 -6.54 -8.49 11.38
CA PHE A 493 -6.78 -7.11 11.79
C PHE A 493 -8.18 -6.64 11.40
N ALA A 494 -8.63 -6.96 10.20
CA ALA A 494 -9.99 -6.64 9.75
C ALA A 494 -11.04 -7.31 10.66
N GLU A 495 -10.83 -8.55 11.05
CA GLU A 495 -11.73 -9.25 11.97
C GLU A 495 -11.73 -8.61 13.36
N PHE A 496 -10.56 -8.21 13.87
CA PHE A 496 -10.47 -7.46 15.12
C PHE A 496 -11.26 -6.14 15.05
N GLU A 497 -11.07 -5.35 13.99
CA GLU A 497 -11.83 -4.10 13.78
C GLU A 497 -13.34 -4.36 13.78
N LYS A 498 -13.80 -5.40 13.08
CA LYS A 498 -15.21 -5.75 13.05
C LYS A 498 -15.76 -6.08 14.44
N ILE A 499 -15.03 -6.87 15.24
CA ILE A 499 -15.45 -7.28 16.58
C ILE A 499 -15.56 -6.06 17.49
N ILE A 500 -14.56 -5.18 17.53
CA ILE A 500 -14.55 -4.04 18.44
C ILE A 500 -15.60 -2.98 18.08
N HIS A 501 -15.87 -2.76 16.79
CA HIS A 501 -16.94 -1.86 16.34
C HIS A 501 -18.33 -2.45 16.64
N SER A 502 -18.53 -3.75 16.39
CA SER A 502 -19.80 -4.41 16.71
C SER A 502 -20.10 -4.41 18.21
N ALA A 503 -19.07 -4.56 19.05
CA ALA A 503 -19.23 -4.46 20.50
C ALA A 503 -19.70 -3.05 20.92
N GLU A 504 -19.08 -1.98 20.43
CA GLU A 504 -19.51 -0.61 20.68
C GLU A 504 -20.94 -0.34 20.14
N GLU A 505 -21.27 -0.87 18.96
CA GLU A 505 -22.62 -0.74 18.38
C GLU A 505 -23.68 -1.43 19.24
N SER A 506 -23.35 -2.55 19.87
CA SER A 506 -24.21 -3.31 20.79
C SER A 506 -24.30 -2.70 22.20
N GLY A 507 -23.42 -1.73 22.50
CA GLY A 507 -23.36 -1.08 23.82
C GLY A 507 -22.43 -1.78 24.82
N ASP A 508 -21.60 -2.72 24.36
CA ASP A 508 -20.59 -3.37 25.18
C ASP A 508 -19.41 -2.44 25.47
N GLY A 509 -18.87 -2.54 26.67
CA GLY A 509 -17.76 -1.68 27.10
C GLY A 509 -16.42 -2.05 26.46
N LEU A 510 -15.81 -1.13 25.73
CA LEU A 510 -14.47 -1.29 25.15
C LEU A 510 -13.39 -1.04 26.23
N THR A 511 -13.05 -2.07 26.98
CA THR A 511 -12.01 -2.02 28.02
C THR A 511 -10.67 -2.53 27.49
N LEU A 512 -9.57 -2.21 28.20
CA LEU A 512 -8.26 -2.78 27.94
C LEU A 512 -8.30 -4.33 27.95
N GLN A 513 -9.00 -4.92 28.91
CA GLN A 513 -9.16 -6.36 29.03
C GLN A 513 -9.88 -6.94 27.80
N PHE A 514 -10.99 -6.31 27.37
CA PHE A 514 -11.73 -6.73 26.19
C PHE A 514 -10.85 -6.73 24.92
N PHE A 515 -10.07 -5.67 24.71
CA PHE A 515 -9.14 -5.62 23.57
C PHE A 515 -8.09 -6.72 23.61
N ARG A 516 -7.46 -6.94 24.76
CA ARG A 516 -6.42 -7.97 24.93
C ARG A 516 -6.97 -9.38 24.72
N GLU A 517 -8.08 -9.73 25.38
CA GLU A 517 -8.69 -11.05 25.25
C GLU A 517 -9.16 -11.35 23.82
N THR A 518 -9.77 -10.36 23.17
CA THR A 518 -10.20 -10.48 21.78
C THR A 518 -9.00 -10.70 20.87
N TYR A 519 -7.95 -9.91 21.04
CA TYR A 519 -6.75 -10.02 20.20
C TYR A 519 -5.97 -11.31 20.47
N ALA A 520 -5.86 -11.74 21.73
CA ALA A 520 -5.22 -13.00 22.11
C ALA A 520 -5.91 -14.22 21.47
N ARG A 521 -7.25 -14.23 21.44
CA ARG A 521 -8.02 -15.28 20.75
C ARG A 521 -7.72 -15.31 19.27
N LEU A 522 -7.71 -14.16 18.60
CA LEU A 522 -7.39 -14.05 17.19
C LEU A 522 -5.95 -14.48 16.89
N LEU A 523 -4.98 -14.07 17.71
CA LEU A 523 -3.59 -14.54 17.58
C LEU A 523 -3.52 -16.06 17.65
N LYS A 524 -4.20 -16.68 18.63
CA LYS A 524 -4.22 -18.14 18.78
C LYS A 524 -4.83 -18.83 17.55
N ASP A 525 -5.95 -18.30 17.05
CA ASP A 525 -6.63 -18.86 15.89
C ASP A 525 -5.77 -18.78 14.62
N TYR A 526 -5.19 -17.61 14.35
CA TYR A 526 -4.47 -17.33 13.10
C TYR A 526 -3.03 -17.88 13.07
N LEU A 527 -2.37 -17.93 14.22
CA LEU A 527 -0.98 -18.42 14.30
C LEU A 527 -0.90 -19.94 14.52
N GLY A 528 -1.92 -20.54 15.13
CA GLY A 528 -1.97 -21.98 15.39
C GLY A 528 -1.07 -22.48 16.52
N PRO A 529 -0.92 -23.80 16.67
CA PRO A 529 -0.27 -24.40 17.84
C PRO A 529 1.26 -24.44 17.78
N ASP A 530 1.86 -24.21 16.61
CA ASP A 530 3.30 -24.37 16.40
C ASP A 530 4.13 -23.13 16.77
N ILE A 531 3.48 -22.05 17.18
CA ILE A 531 4.11 -20.80 17.59
C ILE A 531 3.84 -20.50 19.06
N THR A 532 4.88 -20.14 19.79
CA THR A 532 4.75 -19.66 21.16
C THR A 532 4.38 -18.18 21.15
N ILE A 533 3.25 -17.85 21.73
CA ILE A 533 2.75 -16.47 21.84
C ILE A 533 3.14 -15.93 23.20
N ASP A 534 4.06 -14.95 23.22
CA ASP A 534 4.37 -14.21 24.42
C ASP A 534 3.15 -13.37 24.86
N PRO A 535 2.81 -13.31 26.15
CA PRO A 535 1.63 -12.56 26.62
C PRO A 535 1.62 -11.07 26.24
N GLU A 536 2.81 -10.50 26.07
CA GLU A 536 2.96 -9.10 25.65
C GLU A 536 2.45 -8.84 24.24
N LEU A 537 2.38 -9.87 23.39
CA LEU A 537 1.89 -9.72 22.01
C LEU A 537 0.39 -9.34 21.95
N GLU A 538 -0.39 -9.64 22.99
CA GLU A 538 -1.79 -9.20 23.09
C GLU A 538 -1.93 -7.67 23.05
N LEU A 539 -0.87 -6.94 23.43
CA LEU A 539 -0.84 -5.48 23.40
C LEU A 539 -0.60 -4.93 21.96
N GLU A 540 -0.36 -5.79 20.98
CA GLU A 540 -0.15 -5.34 19.60
C GLU A 540 -1.35 -4.54 19.07
N CYS A 541 -2.57 -4.92 19.40
CA CYS A 541 -3.79 -4.21 19.01
C CYS A 541 -3.78 -2.72 19.39
N LEU A 542 -3.07 -2.36 20.46
CA LEU A 542 -3.01 -0.98 20.96
C LEU A 542 -2.03 -0.08 20.19
N ARG A 543 -1.07 -0.68 19.44
CA ARG A 543 -0.01 0.06 18.75
C ARG A 543 -0.19 0.16 17.23
N ILE A 544 -1.19 -0.49 16.65
CA ILE A 544 -1.42 -0.51 15.20
C ILE A 544 -2.11 0.79 14.76
N PRO A 545 -1.43 1.68 14.01
CA PRO A 545 -2.00 2.96 13.62
C PRO A 545 -3.19 2.84 12.67
N HIS A 546 -3.29 1.73 11.94
CA HIS A 546 -4.40 1.49 11.01
C HIS A 546 -5.76 1.40 11.71
N PHE A 547 -5.83 0.96 12.97
CA PHE A 547 -7.08 0.89 13.75
C PHE A 547 -7.68 2.27 14.07
N TYR A 548 -6.93 3.34 13.82
CA TYR A 548 -7.41 4.71 13.86
C TYR A 548 -7.94 5.22 12.49
N SER A 549 -8.06 4.32 11.51
CA SER A 549 -8.66 4.56 10.20
C SER A 549 -9.62 3.41 9.89
N ALA A 550 -10.85 3.54 10.40
CA ALA A 550 -11.83 2.46 10.45
C ALA A 550 -11.94 1.66 9.15
N PHE A 551 -11.82 0.37 9.27
CA PHE A 551 -11.99 -0.59 8.19
C PHE A 551 -11.13 -0.31 6.95
N TYR A 552 -9.86 0.10 7.17
CA TYR A 552 -8.95 0.36 6.06
C TYR A 552 -8.22 -0.89 5.59
N VAL A 553 -7.80 -1.77 6.53
CA VAL A 553 -6.81 -2.83 6.26
C VAL A 553 -7.32 -3.96 5.35
N TYR A 554 -8.61 -4.20 5.29
CA TYR A 554 -9.19 -5.22 4.40
C TYR A 554 -8.82 -4.97 2.92
N ARG A 555 -8.59 -3.71 2.54
CA ARG A 555 -8.21 -3.32 1.17
C ARG A 555 -6.90 -3.97 0.73
N TYR A 556 -5.96 -4.13 1.64
CA TYR A 556 -4.70 -4.84 1.37
C TYR A 556 -4.98 -6.31 1.04
N ALA A 557 -5.77 -6.97 1.88
CA ALA A 557 -6.08 -8.39 1.71
C ALA A 557 -6.86 -8.68 0.42
N ILE A 558 -7.97 -7.97 0.17
CA ILE A 558 -8.75 -8.18 -1.06
C ILE A 558 -8.01 -7.71 -2.32
N GLY A 559 -7.24 -6.63 -2.22
CA GLY A 559 -6.41 -6.16 -3.32
C GLY A 559 -5.34 -7.18 -3.70
N PHE A 560 -4.74 -7.83 -2.71
CA PHE A 560 -3.76 -8.87 -2.93
C PHE A 560 -4.37 -10.11 -3.60
N THR A 561 -5.52 -10.59 -3.12
CA THR A 561 -6.21 -11.74 -3.75
C THR A 561 -6.65 -11.44 -5.18
N ALA A 562 -7.11 -10.20 -5.45
CA ALA A 562 -7.44 -9.75 -6.79
C ALA A 562 -6.21 -9.72 -7.69
N ALA A 563 -5.06 -9.23 -7.20
CA ALA A 563 -3.82 -9.17 -7.96
C ALA A 563 -3.29 -10.57 -8.33
N ILE A 564 -3.33 -11.51 -7.39
CA ILE A 564 -2.96 -12.92 -7.64
C ILE A 564 -3.85 -13.52 -8.73
N ALA A 565 -5.17 -13.35 -8.63
CA ALA A 565 -6.11 -13.87 -9.63
C ALA A 565 -5.88 -13.26 -11.02
N LEU A 566 -5.63 -11.96 -11.07
CA LEU A 566 -5.35 -11.23 -12.33
C LEU A 566 -4.02 -11.64 -12.94
N SER A 567 -2.93 -11.71 -12.17
CA SER A 567 -1.62 -12.09 -12.69
C SER A 567 -1.66 -13.45 -13.39
N ARG A 568 -2.37 -14.39 -12.81
CA ARG A 568 -2.55 -15.73 -13.39
C ARG A 568 -3.43 -15.72 -14.62
N THR A 569 -4.55 -14.99 -14.56
CA THR A 569 -5.44 -14.85 -15.72
C THR A 569 -4.71 -14.20 -16.91
N ILE A 570 -3.82 -13.25 -16.64
CA ILE A 570 -2.97 -12.62 -17.68
C ILE A 570 -2.00 -13.64 -18.27
N GLN A 571 -1.32 -14.42 -17.44
CA GLN A 571 -0.34 -15.41 -17.89
C GLN A 571 -0.96 -16.56 -18.72
N THR A 572 -2.17 -16.99 -18.37
CA THR A 572 -2.81 -18.16 -18.99
C THR A 572 -3.82 -17.80 -20.10
N GLY A 573 -4.42 -16.62 -20.05
CA GLY A 573 -5.54 -16.22 -20.91
C GLY A 573 -5.15 -15.45 -22.16
N GLY A 574 -3.84 -15.24 -22.40
CA GLY A 574 -3.31 -14.60 -23.61
C GLY A 574 -3.81 -13.18 -23.85
N SER A 575 -3.85 -12.75 -25.11
CA SER A 575 -4.15 -11.36 -25.51
C SER A 575 -5.54 -10.86 -25.07
N LYS A 576 -6.50 -11.74 -24.84
CA LYS A 576 -7.85 -11.36 -24.35
C LYS A 576 -7.78 -10.87 -22.91
N SER A 577 -7.10 -11.61 -22.04
CA SER A 577 -6.96 -11.25 -20.61
C SER A 577 -6.08 -10.01 -20.44
N GLN A 578 -5.01 -9.91 -21.23
CA GLN A 578 -4.17 -8.72 -21.30
C GLN A 578 -5.01 -7.47 -21.63
N ARG A 579 -5.83 -7.50 -22.71
CA ARG A 579 -6.68 -6.35 -23.06
C ARG A 579 -7.64 -5.96 -21.94
N LYS A 580 -8.32 -6.93 -21.33
CA LYS A 580 -9.20 -6.68 -20.20
C LYS A 580 -8.48 -6.00 -19.03
N TYR A 581 -7.27 -6.45 -18.72
CA TYR A 581 -6.47 -5.82 -17.67
C TYR A 581 -6.09 -4.37 -18.03
N LEU A 582 -5.68 -4.10 -19.27
CA LEU A 582 -5.39 -2.73 -19.71
C LEU A 582 -6.65 -1.84 -19.70
N GLU A 583 -7.84 -2.39 -20.00
CA GLU A 583 -9.12 -1.69 -19.85
C GLU A 583 -9.42 -1.34 -18.41
N LEU A 584 -9.10 -2.24 -17.45
CA LEU A 584 -9.19 -1.94 -16.01
C LEU A 584 -8.29 -0.75 -15.63
N LEU A 585 -7.05 -0.72 -16.12
CA LEU A 585 -6.13 0.39 -15.86
C LEU A 585 -6.61 1.71 -16.47
N ARG A 586 -7.32 1.64 -17.61
CA ARG A 586 -7.90 2.82 -18.29
C ARG A 586 -9.19 3.32 -17.65
N ALA A 587 -9.87 2.50 -16.87
CA ALA A 587 -11.20 2.83 -16.34
C ALA A 587 -11.20 4.01 -15.35
N GLY A 588 -10.08 4.26 -14.68
CA GLY A 588 -10.00 5.33 -13.68
C GLY A 588 -11.07 5.17 -12.59
N ARG A 589 -11.83 6.22 -12.36
CA ARG A 589 -12.94 6.26 -11.39
C ARG A 589 -14.32 6.25 -12.07
N THR A 590 -14.44 5.77 -13.29
CA THR A 590 -15.75 5.69 -13.95
C THR A 590 -16.64 4.60 -13.37
N LYS A 591 -16.05 3.56 -12.76
CA LYS A 591 -16.71 2.45 -12.07
C LYS A 591 -16.30 2.37 -10.62
N PHE A 592 -17.08 1.68 -9.81
CA PHE A 592 -16.66 1.31 -8.46
C PHE A 592 -15.67 0.15 -8.48
N PRO A 593 -14.78 0.02 -7.48
CA PRO A 593 -13.69 -0.96 -7.52
C PRO A 593 -14.16 -2.41 -7.71
N VAL A 594 -15.19 -2.83 -6.97
CA VAL A 594 -15.72 -4.20 -7.05
C VAL A 594 -16.34 -4.47 -8.42
N GLU A 595 -17.11 -3.52 -8.95
CA GLU A 595 -17.70 -3.59 -10.29
C GLU A 595 -16.61 -3.72 -11.38
N ALA A 596 -15.58 -2.88 -11.31
CA ALA A 596 -14.48 -2.92 -12.26
C ALA A 596 -13.70 -4.26 -12.22
N LEU A 597 -13.54 -4.86 -11.04
CA LEU A 597 -12.88 -6.17 -10.90
C LEU A 597 -13.75 -7.32 -11.44
N VAL A 598 -15.06 -7.27 -11.24
CA VAL A 598 -15.99 -8.28 -11.81
C VAL A 598 -15.90 -8.33 -13.35
N GLU A 599 -15.79 -7.20 -14.03
CA GLU A 599 -15.66 -7.14 -15.49
C GLU A 599 -14.40 -7.83 -16.03
N VAL A 600 -13.34 -7.83 -15.24
CA VAL A 600 -12.08 -8.53 -15.59
C VAL A 600 -12.03 -9.96 -15.03
N GLY A 601 -13.13 -10.44 -14.45
CA GLY A 601 -13.32 -11.81 -14.00
C GLY A 601 -12.95 -12.08 -12.54
N VAL A 602 -12.80 -11.04 -11.71
CA VAL A 602 -12.51 -11.17 -10.27
C VAL A 602 -13.71 -10.71 -9.45
N ASP A 603 -14.49 -11.65 -8.95
CA ASP A 603 -15.63 -11.39 -8.06
C ASP A 603 -15.20 -11.52 -6.59
N LEU A 604 -15.05 -10.38 -5.91
CA LEU A 604 -14.66 -10.31 -4.50
C LEU A 604 -15.79 -10.73 -3.53
N CYS A 605 -17.03 -10.85 -4.00
CA CYS A 605 -18.13 -11.39 -3.18
C CYS A 605 -18.06 -12.92 -3.07
N SER A 606 -17.38 -13.58 -4.01
CA SER A 606 -17.18 -15.03 -4.02
C SER A 606 -15.98 -15.46 -3.18
N SER A 607 -15.87 -16.76 -2.87
CA SER A 607 -14.71 -17.35 -2.19
C SER A 607 -13.47 -17.48 -3.12
N ARG A 608 -13.69 -17.52 -4.43
CA ARG A 608 -12.68 -17.89 -5.43
C ARG A 608 -11.36 -17.12 -5.36
N PRO A 609 -11.32 -15.78 -5.22
CA PRO A 609 -10.04 -15.06 -5.15
C PRO A 609 -9.19 -15.45 -3.94
N VAL A 610 -9.83 -15.72 -2.78
CA VAL A 610 -9.14 -16.18 -1.56
C VAL A 610 -8.69 -17.62 -1.71
N GLU A 611 -9.59 -18.53 -2.11
CA GLU A 611 -9.29 -19.96 -2.35
C GLU A 611 -8.10 -20.11 -3.30
N TYR A 612 -8.17 -19.42 -4.41
CA TYR A 612 -7.12 -19.45 -5.42
C TYR A 612 -5.76 -18.96 -4.89
N THR A 613 -5.77 -17.88 -4.09
CA THR A 613 -4.54 -17.38 -3.46
C THR A 613 -3.98 -18.39 -2.46
N MET A 614 -4.84 -19.06 -1.71
CA MET A 614 -4.43 -20.07 -0.73
C MET A 614 -3.95 -21.37 -1.38
N ASP A 615 -4.48 -21.73 -2.56
CA ASP A 615 -3.93 -22.83 -3.37
C ASP A 615 -2.49 -22.55 -3.82
N ILE A 616 -2.21 -21.32 -4.24
CA ILE A 616 -0.83 -20.89 -4.58
C ILE A 616 0.04 -20.93 -3.32
N PHE A 617 -0.49 -20.49 -2.18
CA PHE A 617 0.23 -20.58 -0.90
C PHE A 617 0.60 -22.03 -0.59
N ALA A 618 -0.34 -22.97 -0.71
CA ALA A 618 -0.12 -24.39 -0.48
C ALA A 618 0.94 -24.95 -1.44
N GLN A 619 0.84 -24.68 -2.73
CA GLN A 619 1.81 -25.12 -3.74
C GLN A 619 3.23 -24.58 -3.46
N ARG A 620 3.35 -23.28 -3.16
CA ARG A 620 4.64 -22.67 -2.81
C ARG A 620 5.20 -23.24 -1.50
N LEU A 621 4.34 -23.55 -0.54
CA LEU A 621 4.76 -24.19 0.72
C LEU A 621 5.33 -25.59 0.47
N GLU A 622 4.68 -26.41 -0.35
CA GLU A 622 5.19 -27.74 -0.74
C GLU A 622 6.55 -27.67 -1.45
N GLN A 623 6.69 -26.70 -2.36
CA GLN A 623 7.96 -26.44 -3.03
C GLN A 623 9.06 -26.03 -2.04
N LEU A 624 8.74 -25.14 -1.09
CA LEU A 624 9.69 -24.72 -0.05
C LEU A 624 10.10 -25.88 0.83
N GLU A 625 9.16 -26.72 1.28
CA GLU A 625 9.48 -27.90 2.07
C GLU A 625 10.43 -28.87 1.35
N ALA A 626 10.22 -29.08 0.04
CA ALA A 626 11.10 -29.92 -0.77
C ALA A 626 12.51 -29.32 -0.90
N LEU A 627 12.60 -28.02 -1.19
CA LEU A 627 13.88 -27.30 -1.29
C LEU A 627 14.63 -27.26 0.05
N MET A 628 13.93 -27.03 1.15
CA MET A 628 14.55 -26.99 2.48
C MET A 628 15.11 -28.35 2.88
N ARG A 629 14.43 -29.46 2.55
CA ARG A 629 14.99 -30.81 2.73
C ARG A 629 16.27 -31.05 1.93
N GLN A 630 16.36 -30.52 0.73
CA GLN A 630 17.57 -30.60 -0.11
C GLN A 630 18.71 -29.73 0.42
N LEU A 631 18.42 -28.52 0.88
CA LEU A 631 19.41 -27.51 1.28
C LEU A 631 19.93 -27.72 2.71
N LEU A 632 19.13 -28.33 3.58
CA LEU A 632 19.45 -28.60 4.98
C LEU A 632 19.37 -30.12 5.25
N PRO A 633 20.32 -30.91 4.73
CA PRO A 633 20.32 -32.35 5.00
C PRO A 633 20.46 -32.58 6.50
N ASP A 634 19.64 -33.46 7.00
CA ASP A 634 19.31 -33.86 8.37
C ASP A 634 20.31 -33.46 9.49
N VAL A 635 19.92 -32.52 10.32
CA VAL A 635 20.57 -32.26 11.61
C VAL A 635 20.29 -33.38 12.64
N SER A 636 19.35 -34.31 12.34
CA SER A 636 19.01 -35.46 13.17
C SER A 636 20.16 -36.45 13.34
N GLY A 637 21.05 -36.57 12.36
CA GLY A 637 22.23 -37.42 12.44
C GLY A 637 23.31 -36.95 13.42
N ARG A 638 23.31 -35.70 13.84
CA ARG A 638 24.30 -35.19 14.81
C ARG A 638 23.90 -35.35 16.27
N ARG A 639 22.62 -35.46 16.60
CA ARG A 639 22.17 -35.68 17.99
C ARG A 639 22.34 -37.12 18.46
N SER A 640 22.32 -38.10 17.57
CA SER A 640 22.53 -39.52 17.94
C SER A 640 24.01 -39.87 18.17
N ARG A 641 24.97 -39.06 17.68
CA ARG A 641 26.41 -39.30 17.94
C ARG A 641 26.91 -38.65 19.24
N ALA A 642 26.20 -37.68 19.81
CA ALA A 642 26.63 -37.00 21.04
C ALA A 642 26.20 -37.74 22.33
N LEU A 643 25.41 -38.81 22.22
CA LEU A 643 24.92 -39.62 23.38
C LEU A 643 25.62 -40.97 23.51
N ARG A 644 26.68 -41.26 22.74
CA ARG A 644 27.55 -42.43 23.01
C ARG A 644 28.71 -41.94 23.84
N THR A 645 28.53 -41.94 25.15
CA THR A 645 29.64 -41.91 26.12
C THR A 645 30.47 -43.17 25.96
N PRO A 646 31.80 -43.10 25.89
CA PRO A 646 32.63 -44.29 25.99
C PRO A 646 32.55 -44.83 27.42
N ASN A 647 32.12 -46.08 27.56
CA ASN A 647 32.34 -46.88 28.76
C ASN A 647 33.83 -46.83 29.08
N ARG A 648 34.22 -46.25 30.20
CA ARG A 648 35.50 -46.50 30.84
C ARG A 648 35.33 -47.65 31.83
N GLU A 649 35.70 -48.82 31.39
CA GLU A 649 36.21 -49.85 32.29
C GLU A 649 37.63 -49.44 32.77
N ARG A 650 37.79 -49.28 33.99
CA ARG A 650 38.79 -49.67 35.03
C ARG A 650 38.90 -48.63 36.10
#